data_6eb5d7af96ce4ad6cc1918033a8036af
#
_entry.id   6eb5d7af96ce4ad6cc1918033a8036af
#
_cell.length_a   1.000
_cell.length_b   1.000
_cell.length_c   1.000
_cell.angle_alpha   90.00
_cell.angle_beta   90.00
_cell.angle_gamma   90.00
#
_symmetry.space_group_name_H-M   'P 1'
#
loop_
_entity.id
_entity.type
_entity.pdbx_description
1 polymer ?
#
loop_
_entity_poly.entity_id
_entity_poly.type
_entity_poly.pdbx_seq_one_letter_code
_entity_poly.pdbx_strand_id
1 'polypeptide(L)'
;MNKQTIITLLLAFVTLTGWAKEKAIVWEQPTTEFGNSYGDGFFNLCLDVTKVELKDNETVVYITAQHRSDYPDYWFQFAGDTYLEVGEQRYTVVSADGIELNKHLQTNKDGKRDIAFHFPPLPKGTKSFDFIEGDGQGAFQIKGIKPVEERWKQLFPSYWRDNNGDWKIAFFDDCAIYDCKFWNYKQRDVNQKTGEATILMTNGNDELKVMVGKDKKGTRTIQIGSEKATYAMITTRFLPDYPTKDTRTDFVDTGYKKDTVTVVGWIKDMPEQFKQLKTFDFGYENIYTDKQVDVHADLDGQGRFTVKFPLLNSTEFFIDWRRCFIRTMFEPGKTYFMLYDFKEGRRYLMGDDCRLQNELFKYPLDWNSIRMEDSDKDFDKYIASVDSLLKAQSAIINQLCEEHPTLSTRFNTFRKGNTLWQQARDFGQSRFRGPNFQLPDNARRYAYDNFWTKMEKPYTLHRGLSGFLRDYLDDAADARNAVFSYNIRDHYKDFASNDEELALLTRWKKWIDESTAIIEAEPTAEAKERKSHELDSLNADLIKEVDKIVQTPRASKIIHGGLLVNTLKQHQLTLDSLAADPFIKDVWLARQALSHIDHERTSLLPNIVDTLKAMIGNPDCIAMIEKQNDHYLAIENREFDKLVLKSSDNLADLSEGEPLLKKILEPYKGKFVLLDIWGTWCGPCKEALSHSTEEYARLKDYDIQYLYLANESPQTSWENVIKEYNVSGPNVAHYNLPREQQAAIEHHLGVHAWPTYKLFNRDGELLDLKVSAFDLEGLAGLLEQLK
;
A
#
# COMPACT_ATOMS: atom_id res chain seq x y z
N MET A 1 -72.04 -4.43 -54.69
CA MET A 1 -71.21 -4.45 -53.52
C MET A 1 -70.91 -3.02 -53.12
N ASN A 2 -71.34 -2.68 -51.94
CA ASN A 2 -71.28 -1.29 -51.41
C ASN A 2 -69.85 -0.84 -51.05
N LYS A 3 -69.54 0.37 -51.41
CA LYS A 3 -68.18 0.96 -51.10
C LYS A 3 -67.77 0.82 -49.63
N GLN A 4 -68.72 0.66 -48.73
CA GLN A 4 -68.40 0.41 -47.28
C GLN A 4 -67.85 -0.99 -47.02
N THR A 5 -68.21 -2.02 -47.82
CA THR A 5 -67.64 -3.38 -47.58
C THR A 5 -66.20 -3.53 -48.06
N ILE A 6 -65.80 -2.70 -49.06
CA ILE A 6 -64.45 -2.71 -49.58
C ILE A 6 -63.52 -1.96 -48.61
N ILE A 7 -63.95 -0.89 -47.91
CA ILE A 7 -63.19 -0.16 -46.92
C ILE A 7 -63.00 -1.00 -45.64
N THR A 8 -63.98 -1.81 -45.25
CA THR A 8 -63.87 -2.69 -44.07
C THR A 8 -62.93 -3.89 -44.32
N LEU A 9 -62.88 -4.39 -45.59
CA LEU A 9 -61.91 -5.45 -45.94
C LEU A 9 -60.47 -4.91 -46.10
N LEU A 10 -60.27 -3.64 -46.52
CA LEU A 10 -58.94 -3.00 -46.57
C LEU A 10 -58.45 -2.61 -45.17
N LEU A 11 -59.32 -2.22 -44.24
CA LEU A 11 -59.00 -1.97 -42.88
C LEU A 11 -58.69 -3.26 -42.05
N ALA A 12 -59.33 -4.38 -42.40
CA ALA A 12 -59.09 -5.69 -41.81
C ALA A 12 -57.77 -6.32 -42.28
N PHE A 13 -57.23 -5.91 -43.46
CA PHE A 13 -55.93 -6.37 -43.95
C PHE A 13 -54.70 -5.54 -43.35
N VAL A 14 -54.99 -4.30 -42.92
CA VAL A 14 -53.93 -3.44 -42.28
C VAL A 14 -53.80 -3.74 -40.79
N THR A 15 -54.76 -4.40 -40.15
CA THR A 15 -54.70 -4.77 -38.73
C THR A 15 -54.22 -6.19 -38.46
N LEU A 16 -53.79 -6.96 -39.50
CA LEU A 16 -53.25 -8.32 -39.34
C LEU A 16 -51.78 -8.47 -39.64
N THR A 17 -51.04 -7.36 -39.88
CA THR A 17 -49.59 -7.33 -39.65
C THR A 17 -49.39 -7.02 -38.18
N GLY A 18 -49.68 -8.00 -37.34
CA GLY A 18 -49.19 -7.99 -35.96
C GLY A 18 -47.69 -7.80 -36.02
N TRP A 19 -47.20 -6.75 -35.41
CA TRP A 19 -45.80 -6.61 -35.09
C TRP A 19 -45.44 -7.84 -34.25
N ALA A 20 -44.89 -8.87 -34.91
CA ALA A 20 -44.16 -9.88 -34.19
C ALA A 20 -43.06 -9.10 -33.47
N LYS A 21 -43.17 -8.98 -32.17
CA LYS A 21 -42.10 -8.43 -31.34
C LYS A 21 -40.87 -9.28 -31.66
N GLU A 22 -39.95 -8.71 -32.42
CA GLU A 22 -38.70 -9.36 -32.72
C GLU A 22 -38.07 -9.87 -31.41
N LYS A 23 -37.86 -11.18 -31.36
CA LYS A 23 -37.33 -11.83 -30.19
C LYS A 23 -35.81 -11.68 -30.27
N ALA A 24 -35.28 -10.57 -29.68
CA ALA A 24 -33.83 -10.39 -29.51
C ALA A 24 -33.24 -11.58 -28.74
N ILE A 25 -32.10 -12.09 -29.21
CA ILE A 25 -31.28 -13.01 -28.42
C ILE A 25 -30.47 -12.12 -27.51
N VAL A 26 -30.64 -12.27 -26.18
CA VAL A 26 -29.98 -11.48 -25.18
C VAL A 26 -28.95 -12.35 -24.45
N TRP A 27 -27.73 -11.87 -24.41
CA TRP A 27 -26.66 -12.45 -23.56
C TRP A 27 -26.48 -11.56 -22.34
N GLU A 28 -26.99 -11.99 -21.21
CA GLU A 28 -26.78 -11.32 -19.94
C GLU A 28 -25.41 -11.68 -19.38
N GLN A 29 -24.63 -10.69 -18.96
CA GLN A 29 -23.29 -10.87 -18.38
C GLN A 29 -22.42 -11.84 -19.21
N PRO A 30 -22.19 -11.60 -20.50
CA PRO A 30 -21.45 -12.51 -21.36
C PRO A 30 -20.02 -12.71 -20.83
N THR A 31 -19.40 -13.84 -21.15
CA THR A 31 -18.00 -14.10 -20.83
C THR A 31 -17.09 -13.63 -21.97
N THR A 32 -15.83 -13.28 -21.63
CA THR A 32 -14.79 -12.92 -22.59
C THR A 32 -13.58 -13.82 -22.37
N GLU A 33 -12.53 -13.66 -23.17
CA GLU A 33 -11.26 -14.37 -23.00
C GLU A 33 -10.64 -14.13 -21.60
N PHE A 34 -10.83 -12.94 -21.03
CA PHE A 34 -10.40 -12.58 -19.67
C PHE A 34 -11.56 -12.46 -18.67
N GLY A 35 -12.59 -13.32 -18.81
CA GLY A 35 -13.83 -13.23 -18.07
C GLY A 35 -14.83 -12.35 -18.79
N ASN A 36 -15.47 -11.44 -18.09
CA ASN A 36 -16.42 -10.47 -18.67
C ASN A 36 -15.94 -9.01 -18.53
N SER A 37 -14.72 -8.82 -18.06
CA SER A 37 -14.09 -7.51 -17.95
C SER A 37 -12.76 -7.47 -18.71
N TYR A 38 -12.45 -6.30 -19.24
CA TYR A 38 -11.16 -5.95 -19.80
C TYR A 38 -10.57 -4.80 -18.98
N GLY A 39 -9.30 -4.89 -18.59
CA GLY A 39 -8.58 -3.81 -17.93
C GLY A 39 -7.24 -3.61 -18.61
N ASP A 40 -6.78 -2.39 -18.79
CA ASP A 40 -5.51 -2.07 -19.45
C ASP A 40 -4.28 -2.31 -18.56
N GLY A 41 -4.47 -2.68 -17.32
CA GLY A 41 -3.43 -3.08 -16.38
C GLY A 41 -2.51 -1.95 -15.89
N PHE A 42 -2.38 -0.85 -16.64
CA PHE A 42 -1.54 0.30 -16.29
C PHE A 42 -2.35 1.52 -15.82
N PHE A 43 -3.49 1.78 -16.44
CA PHE A 43 -4.25 3.01 -16.25
C PHE A 43 -5.54 2.83 -15.45
N ASN A 44 -5.74 1.65 -14.88
CA ASN A 44 -6.87 1.39 -14.00
C ASN A 44 -8.27 1.53 -14.66
N LEU A 45 -8.35 1.52 -15.98
CA LEU A 45 -9.61 1.48 -16.70
C LEU A 45 -10.05 0.01 -16.87
N CYS A 46 -11.26 -0.30 -16.44
CA CYS A 46 -11.91 -1.59 -16.66
C CYS A 46 -13.12 -1.40 -17.58
N LEU A 47 -13.21 -2.19 -18.63
CA LEU A 47 -14.36 -2.28 -19.53
C LEU A 47 -15.10 -3.58 -19.25
N ASP A 48 -16.32 -3.48 -18.76
CA ASP A 48 -17.14 -4.60 -18.34
C ASP A 48 -18.28 -4.78 -19.34
N VAL A 49 -18.26 -5.87 -20.12
CA VAL A 49 -19.38 -6.18 -21.05
C VAL A 49 -20.52 -6.72 -20.23
N THR A 50 -21.55 -5.90 -20.05
CA THR A 50 -22.69 -6.22 -19.17
C THR A 50 -23.81 -6.94 -19.88
N LYS A 51 -24.04 -6.65 -21.17
CA LYS A 51 -25.12 -7.25 -21.97
C LYS A 51 -24.78 -7.19 -23.46
N VAL A 52 -25.29 -8.15 -24.22
CA VAL A 52 -25.33 -8.13 -25.70
C VAL A 52 -26.73 -8.42 -26.15
N GLU A 53 -27.25 -7.64 -27.09
CA GLU A 53 -28.52 -7.88 -27.75
C GLU A 53 -28.29 -8.13 -29.24
N LEU A 54 -28.60 -9.34 -29.71
CA LEU A 54 -28.59 -9.71 -31.13
C LEU A 54 -29.99 -9.59 -31.65
N LYS A 55 -30.26 -8.58 -32.48
CA LYS A 55 -31.54 -8.30 -33.15
C LYS A 55 -31.42 -8.56 -34.66
N ASP A 56 -32.53 -8.68 -35.36
CA ASP A 56 -32.53 -8.91 -36.82
C ASP A 56 -31.99 -7.69 -37.59
N ASN A 57 -32.03 -6.47 -37.02
CA ASN A 57 -31.65 -5.22 -37.66
C ASN A 57 -30.39 -4.59 -37.08
N GLU A 58 -29.94 -4.97 -35.89
CA GLU A 58 -28.74 -4.44 -35.24
C GLU A 58 -28.20 -5.42 -34.19
N THR A 59 -26.94 -5.21 -33.80
CA THR A 59 -26.34 -5.80 -32.59
C THR A 59 -25.96 -4.67 -31.63
N VAL A 60 -26.37 -4.78 -30.36
CA VAL A 60 -26.04 -3.79 -29.34
C VAL A 60 -25.14 -4.42 -28.26
N VAL A 61 -23.96 -3.81 -28.01
CA VAL A 61 -23.04 -4.24 -26.99
C VAL A 61 -23.02 -3.18 -25.88
N TYR A 62 -23.42 -3.58 -24.68
CA TYR A 62 -23.44 -2.73 -23.50
C TYR A 62 -22.15 -2.93 -22.70
N ILE A 63 -21.43 -1.84 -22.45
CA ILE A 63 -20.16 -1.82 -21.71
C ILE A 63 -20.26 -0.80 -20.61
N THR A 64 -19.88 -1.17 -19.39
CA THR A 64 -19.62 -0.24 -18.30
C THR A 64 -18.12 0.01 -18.26
N ALA A 65 -17.68 1.23 -18.55
CA ALA A 65 -16.34 1.69 -18.31
C ALA A 65 -16.22 2.17 -16.86
N GLN A 66 -15.23 1.68 -16.13
CA GLN A 66 -14.97 2.05 -14.75
C GLN A 66 -13.48 2.30 -14.56
N HIS A 67 -13.11 3.42 -13.91
CA HIS A 67 -11.75 3.67 -13.48
C HIS A 67 -11.66 3.88 -11.96
N ARG A 68 -10.44 3.86 -11.43
CA ARG A 68 -10.18 4.16 -10.01
C ARG A 68 -10.44 5.65 -9.73
N SER A 69 -11.12 5.92 -8.64
CA SER A 69 -11.56 7.28 -8.24
C SER A 69 -10.44 8.24 -7.83
N ASP A 70 -9.21 7.74 -7.66
CA ASP A 70 -8.02 8.54 -7.33
C ASP A 70 -7.42 9.27 -8.56
N TYR A 71 -7.98 9.05 -9.77
CA TYR A 71 -7.61 9.77 -10.99
C TYR A 71 -8.85 10.40 -11.65
N PRO A 72 -9.44 11.46 -11.07
CA PRO A 72 -10.69 12.05 -11.55
C PRO A 72 -10.58 12.67 -12.94
N ASP A 73 -9.37 13.02 -13.39
CA ASP A 73 -9.12 13.64 -14.68
C ASP A 73 -8.70 12.63 -15.77
N TYR A 74 -8.78 11.32 -15.48
CA TYR A 74 -8.47 10.29 -16.47
C TYR A 74 -9.49 10.34 -17.61
N TRP A 75 -8.98 10.49 -18.82
CA TRP A 75 -9.78 10.47 -20.03
C TRP A 75 -9.53 9.21 -20.84
N PHE A 76 -10.55 8.79 -21.55
CA PHE A 76 -10.49 7.72 -22.55
C PHE A 76 -11.33 8.12 -23.75
N GLN A 77 -11.19 7.42 -24.85
CA GLN A 77 -12.03 7.62 -26.03
C GLN A 77 -12.26 6.26 -26.71
N PHE A 78 -13.29 6.22 -27.56
CA PHE A 78 -13.49 5.12 -28.49
C PHE A 78 -13.45 5.66 -29.90
N ALA A 79 -12.71 4.95 -30.76
CA ALA A 79 -12.55 5.32 -32.15
C ALA A 79 -13.84 5.06 -32.97
N GLY A 80 -14.11 5.89 -33.97
CA GLY A 80 -15.27 5.73 -34.85
C GLY A 80 -15.17 4.56 -35.84
N ASP A 81 -14.01 3.93 -35.93
CA ASP A 81 -13.75 2.71 -36.70
C ASP A 81 -13.77 1.44 -35.81
N THR A 82 -14.21 1.55 -34.57
CA THR A 82 -14.49 0.40 -33.68
C THR A 82 -15.39 -0.63 -34.40
N TYR A 83 -15.05 -1.91 -34.27
CA TYR A 83 -15.79 -2.97 -34.97
C TYR A 83 -15.95 -4.23 -34.11
N LEU A 84 -16.97 -5.03 -34.47
CA LEU A 84 -17.06 -6.42 -34.04
C LEU A 84 -16.43 -7.32 -35.09
N GLU A 85 -15.71 -8.33 -34.66
CA GLU A 85 -15.08 -9.31 -35.55
C GLU A 85 -15.70 -10.70 -35.32
N VAL A 86 -16.25 -11.31 -36.40
CA VAL A 86 -16.76 -12.66 -36.38
C VAL A 86 -16.05 -13.47 -37.47
N GLY A 87 -15.13 -14.33 -37.09
CA GLY A 87 -14.20 -14.96 -38.02
C GLY A 87 -13.36 -13.91 -38.73
N GLU A 88 -13.44 -13.82 -40.06
CA GLU A 88 -12.72 -12.83 -40.87
C GLU A 88 -13.57 -11.60 -41.22
N GLN A 89 -14.80 -11.51 -40.73
CA GLN A 89 -15.73 -10.43 -41.07
C GLN A 89 -15.77 -9.37 -39.96
N ARG A 90 -15.73 -8.09 -40.39
CA ARG A 90 -15.79 -6.93 -39.50
C ARG A 90 -17.12 -6.19 -39.69
N TYR A 91 -17.68 -5.77 -38.55
CA TYR A 91 -18.94 -5.03 -38.44
C TYR A 91 -18.65 -3.72 -37.71
N THR A 92 -18.40 -2.63 -38.47
CA THR A 92 -18.03 -1.33 -37.92
C THR A 92 -19.20 -0.72 -37.14
N VAL A 93 -18.86 -0.01 -36.03
CA VAL A 93 -19.84 0.70 -35.20
C VAL A 93 -20.63 1.74 -36.00
N VAL A 94 -21.95 1.79 -35.78
CA VAL A 94 -22.84 2.76 -36.42
C VAL A 94 -23.05 3.99 -35.55
N SER A 95 -23.22 3.77 -34.24
CA SER A 95 -23.42 4.81 -33.25
C SER A 95 -23.11 4.27 -31.85
N ALA A 96 -23.01 5.17 -30.87
CA ALA A 96 -22.91 4.80 -29.46
C ALA A 96 -23.78 5.74 -28.62
N ASP A 97 -24.50 5.18 -27.64
CA ASP A 97 -25.22 5.91 -26.62
C ASP A 97 -24.31 6.10 -25.38
N GLY A 98 -24.44 7.24 -24.71
CA GLY A 98 -23.67 7.57 -23.54
C GLY A 98 -22.28 8.19 -23.81
N ILE A 99 -21.83 8.17 -25.06
CA ILE A 99 -20.56 8.76 -25.52
C ILE A 99 -20.67 9.37 -26.92
N GLU A 100 -19.69 10.22 -27.27
CA GLU A 100 -19.41 10.58 -28.65
C GLU A 100 -18.09 9.92 -29.10
N LEU A 101 -18.14 9.19 -30.22
CA LEU A 101 -16.97 8.54 -30.81
C LEU A 101 -15.93 9.58 -31.25
N ASN A 102 -14.65 9.23 -31.19
CA ASN A 102 -13.50 10.08 -31.49
C ASN A 102 -13.37 11.33 -30.59
N LYS A 103 -14.04 11.37 -29.45
CA LYS A 103 -13.89 12.45 -28.46
C LYS A 103 -13.35 11.94 -27.13
N HIS A 104 -12.53 12.76 -26.49
CA HIS A 104 -12.08 12.51 -25.13
C HIS A 104 -13.29 12.55 -24.16
N LEU A 105 -13.36 11.55 -23.33
CA LEU A 105 -14.43 11.33 -22.38
C LEU A 105 -13.87 11.14 -20.99
N GLN A 106 -14.59 11.61 -19.99
CA GLN A 106 -14.32 11.30 -18.60
C GLN A 106 -15.42 10.40 -18.05
N THR A 107 -15.12 9.59 -17.07
CA THR A 107 -16.15 8.87 -16.32
C THR A 107 -17.02 9.85 -15.53
N ASN A 108 -18.15 9.42 -15.06
CA ASN A 108 -18.98 10.18 -14.14
C ASN A 108 -18.26 10.35 -12.78
N LYS A 109 -18.81 11.15 -11.87
CA LYS A 109 -18.24 11.38 -10.52
C LYS A 109 -18.10 10.11 -9.69
N ASP A 110 -18.85 9.05 -10.00
CA ASP A 110 -18.74 7.73 -9.38
C ASP A 110 -17.67 6.83 -10.02
N GLY A 111 -16.90 7.36 -10.96
CA GLY A 111 -15.87 6.61 -11.68
C GLY A 111 -16.42 5.67 -12.75
N LYS A 112 -17.73 5.73 -13.07
CA LYS A 112 -18.40 4.82 -14.01
C LYS A 112 -19.00 5.57 -15.17
N ARG A 113 -19.11 4.87 -16.31
CA ARG A 113 -19.87 5.33 -17.46
C ARG A 113 -20.43 4.14 -18.21
N ASP A 114 -21.74 4.08 -18.36
CA ASP A 114 -22.43 3.08 -19.16
C ASP A 114 -22.51 3.53 -20.62
N ILE A 115 -22.22 2.63 -21.52
CA ILE A 115 -22.12 2.87 -22.97
C ILE A 115 -22.86 1.75 -23.69
N ALA A 116 -23.65 2.10 -24.68
CA ALA A 116 -24.25 1.11 -25.60
C ALA A 116 -23.73 1.37 -27.03
N PHE A 117 -22.98 0.42 -27.56
CA PHE A 117 -22.49 0.48 -28.93
C PHE A 117 -23.43 -0.25 -29.89
N HIS A 118 -23.83 0.42 -30.97
CA HIS A 118 -24.71 -0.10 -31.98
C HIS A 118 -23.92 -0.50 -33.23
N PHE A 119 -24.08 -1.75 -33.66
CA PHE A 119 -23.42 -2.33 -34.82
C PHE A 119 -24.46 -2.89 -35.81
N PRO A 120 -24.08 -3.12 -37.08
CA PRO A 120 -24.89 -3.92 -37.98
C PRO A 120 -25.23 -5.29 -37.37
N PRO A 121 -26.34 -5.93 -37.82
CA PRO A 121 -26.70 -7.24 -37.27
C PRO A 121 -25.62 -8.29 -37.55
N LEU A 122 -25.24 -9.04 -36.54
CA LEU A 122 -24.34 -10.18 -36.71
C LEU A 122 -25.04 -11.37 -37.32
N PRO A 123 -24.34 -12.29 -38.02
CA PRO A 123 -24.94 -13.48 -38.64
C PRO A 123 -25.79 -14.30 -37.65
N LYS A 124 -26.93 -14.81 -38.11
CA LYS A 124 -27.78 -15.67 -37.28
C LYS A 124 -27.00 -16.92 -36.82
N GLY A 125 -26.97 -17.16 -35.52
CA GLY A 125 -26.26 -18.26 -34.93
C GLY A 125 -24.83 -17.95 -34.53
N THR A 126 -24.40 -16.67 -34.54
CA THR A 126 -23.14 -16.22 -33.97
C THR A 126 -23.03 -16.71 -32.53
N LYS A 127 -21.92 -17.40 -32.21
CA LYS A 127 -21.67 -17.98 -30.88
C LYS A 127 -20.67 -17.17 -30.08
N SER A 128 -19.82 -16.42 -30.76
CA SER A 128 -18.84 -15.52 -30.17
C SER A 128 -18.38 -14.48 -31.17
N PHE A 129 -17.84 -13.37 -30.67
CA PHE A 129 -17.22 -12.31 -31.47
C PHE A 129 -16.21 -11.55 -30.62
N ASP A 130 -15.34 -10.78 -31.27
CA ASP A 130 -14.40 -9.86 -30.64
C ASP A 130 -14.90 -8.42 -30.81
N PHE A 131 -14.67 -7.57 -29.80
CA PHE A 131 -14.88 -6.12 -29.86
C PHE A 131 -13.50 -5.46 -29.95
N ILE A 132 -13.26 -4.71 -31.02
CA ILE A 132 -11.95 -4.12 -31.34
C ILE A 132 -12.11 -2.63 -31.63
N GLU A 133 -11.44 -1.80 -30.88
CA GLU A 133 -11.48 -0.33 -31.02
C GLU A 133 -10.58 0.16 -32.16
N GLY A 134 -10.03 -0.67 -32.97
CA GLY A 134 -9.14 -0.33 -34.06
C GLY A 134 -7.79 -1.06 -33.97
N ASP A 135 -6.93 -0.83 -34.98
CA ASP A 135 -5.65 -1.56 -35.13
C ASP A 135 -4.47 -0.79 -34.51
N GLY A 136 -4.72 0.35 -33.81
CA GLY A 136 -3.70 1.21 -33.20
C GLY A 136 -3.06 0.61 -31.94
N GLN A 137 -1.82 1.02 -31.62
CA GLN A 137 -1.19 0.70 -30.36
C GLN A 137 -1.96 1.37 -29.21
N GLY A 138 -2.43 0.58 -28.24
CA GLY A 138 -3.23 1.05 -27.10
C GLY A 138 -4.73 1.00 -27.33
N ALA A 139 -5.22 0.54 -28.49
CA ALA A 139 -6.64 0.33 -28.76
C ALA A 139 -7.23 -0.78 -27.86
N PHE A 140 -8.47 -0.60 -27.41
CA PHE A 140 -9.16 -1.59 -26.59
C PHE A 140 -9.53 -2.82 -27.42
N GLN A 141 -9.23 -4.00 -26.91
CA GLN A 141 -9.58 -5.27 -27.53
C GLN A 141 -10.23 -6.20 -26.49
N ILE A 142 -11.52 -6.49 -26.66
CA ILE A 142 -12.24 -7.44 -25.82
C ILE A 142 -12.51 -8.68 -26.66
N LYS A 143 -11.75 -9.76 -26.43
CA LYS A 143 -11.80 -10.97 -27.23
C LYS A 143 -12.72 -12.05 -26.66
N GLY A 144 -13.29 -12.86 -27.55
CA GLY A 144 -14.06 -14.04 -27.19
C GLY A 144 -15.34 -13.73 -26.42
N ILE A 145 -16.04 -12.63 -26.76
CA ILE A 145 -17.35 -12.30 -26.16
C ILE A 145 -18.34 -13.37 -26.57
N LYS A 146 -18.90 -14.10 -25.59
CA LYS A 146 -19.86 -15.19 -25.81
C LYS A 146 -20.85 -15.30 -24.66
N PRO A 147 -22.04 -15.89 -24.90
CA PRO A 147 -23.01 -16.08 -23.85
C PRO A 147 -22.44 -16.99 -22.75
N VAL A 148 -22.88 -16.74 -21.53
CA VAL A 148 -22.67 -17.70 -20.45
C VAL A 148 -23.42 -18.98 -20.81
N GLU A 149 -22.68 -20.08 -20.99
CA GLU A 149 -23.32 -21.38 -21.22
C GLU A 149 -24.22 -21.73 -20.03
N GLU A 150 -25.41 -22.27 -20.30
CA GLU A 150 -26.30 -22.80 -19.25
C GLU A 150 -25.67 -24.06 -18.63
N ARG A 151 -24.68 -23.86 -17.71
CA ARG A 151 -23.89 -24.94 -17.11
C ARG A 151 -24.61 -25.69 -16.00
N TRP A 152 -25.83 -25.32 -15.65
CA TRP A 152 -26.56 -25.98 -14.56
C TRP A 152 -26.84 -27.48 -14.79
N LYS A 153 -26.68 -27.98 -16.02
CA LYS A 153 -26.74 -29.41 -16.32
C LYS A 153 -25.40 -30.13 -16.14
N GLN A 154 -24.29 -29.42 -16.12
CA GLN A 154 -22.94 -30.00 -15.97
C GLN A 154 -22.54 -29.98 -14.50
N LEU A 155 -21.85 -31.03 -14.06
CA LEU A 155 -21.29 -31.06 -12.71
C LEU A 155 -19.87 -30.49 -12.66
N PHE A 156 -19.15 -30.53 -13.78
CA PHE A 156 -17.75 -30.09 -13.90
C PHE A 156 -17.60 -29.07 -15.04
N PRO A 157 -17.18 -27.80 -14.77
CA PRO A 157 -17.05 -27.17 -13.47
C PRO A 157 -18.41 -26.74 -12.88
N SER A 158 -18.52 -26.77 -11.55
CA SER A 158 -19.70 -26.25 -10.87
C SER A 158 -19.37 -25.77 -9.45
N TYR A 159 -20.15 -24.81 -8.97
CA TYR A 159 -19.98 -24.14 -7.68
C TYR A 159 -21.29 -24.20 -6.91
N TRP A 160 -21.24 -24.56 -5.63
CA TRP A 160 -22.44 -24.86 -4.85
C TRP A 160 -22.44 -24.11 -3.52
N ARG A 161 -23.55 -23.44 -3.23
CA ARG A 161 -23.83 -22.76 -1.97
C ARG A 161 -24.88 -23.51 -1.16
N ASP A 162 -24.76 -23.41 0.16
CA ASP A 162 -25.76 -23.95 1.07
C ASP A 162 -27.00 -23.04 1.19
N ASN A 163 -27.92 -23.41 2.07
CA ASN A 163 -29.15 -22.64 2.34
C ASN A 163 -28.87 -21.34 3.09
N ASN A 164 -27.71 -21.20 3.73
CA ASN A 164 -27.30 -19.96 4.39
C ASN A 164 -26.71 -18.95 3.38
N GLY A 165 -26.40 -19.39 2.18
CA GLY A 165 -25.80 -18.57 1.13
C GLY A 165 -24.28 -18.72 0.99
N ASP A 166 -23.64 -19.52 1.85
CA ASP A 166 -22.19 -19.71 1.82
C ASP A 166 -21.75 -20.64 0.71
N TRP A 167 -20.68 -20.30 0.02
CA TRP A 167 -20.01 -21.21 -0.90
C TRP A 167 -19.40 -22.37 -0.12
N LYS A 168 -19.83 -23.60 -0.39
CA LYS A 168 -19.42 -24.79 0.38
C LYS A 168 -18.55 -25.77 -0.40
N ILE A 169 -18.83 -25.98 -1.67
CA ILE A 169 -18.09 -26.93 -2.49
C ILE A 169 -18.05 -26.47 -3.95
N ALA A 170 -16.96 -26.79 -4.64
CA ALA A 170 -16.86 -26.70 -6.09
C ALA A 170 -16.25 -27.97 -6.67
N PHE A 171 -16.70 -28.35 -7.85
CA PHE A 171 -16.15 -29.45 -8.63
C PHE A 171 -15.55 -28.91 -9.92
N PHE A 172 -14.29 -29.26 -10.19
CA PHE A 172 -13.57 -28.95 -11.42
C PHE A 172 -13.22 -30.25 -12.16
N ASP A 173 -12.62 -30.15 -13.33
CA ASP A 173 -12.28 -31.35 -14.10
C ASP A 173 -11.23 -32.21 -13.41
N ASP A 174 -10.29 -31.64 -12.69
CA ASP A 174 -9.15 -32.31 -12.05
C ASP A 174 -9.25 -32.39 -10.53
N CYS A 175 -10.00 -31.50 -9.89
CA CYS A 175 -10.09 -31.41 -8.43
C CYS A 175 -11.43 -30.89 -7.94
N ALA A 176 -11.67 -30.97 -6.64
CA ALA A 176 -12.72 -30.27 -5.94
C ALA A 176 -12.12 -29.31 -4.90
N ILE A 177 -12.91 -28.30 -4.53
CA ILE A 177 -12.63 -27.42 -3.40
C ILE A 177 -13.73 -27.66 -2.35
N TYR A 178 -13.32 -28.00 -1.14
CA TYR A 178 -14.21 -28.19 0.01
C TYR A 178 -13.44 -27.94 1.30
N ASP A 179 -14.08 -27.33 2.29
CA ASP A 179 -13.50 -27.03 3.60
C ASP A 179 -12.13 -26.33 3.52
N CYS A 180 -12.06 -25.27 2.69
CA CYS A 180 -10.84 -24.48 2.43
C CYS A 180 -9.64 -25.31 1.92
N LYS A 181 -9.85 -26.46 1.31
CA LYS A 181 -8.81 -27.36 0.82
C LYS A 181 -9.06 -27.79 -0.62
N PHE A 182 -7.98 -28.13 -1.32
CA PHE A 182 -8.03 -28.85 -2.58
C PHE A 182 -8.19 -30.35 -2.32
N TRP A 183 -9.03 -30.98 -3.12
CA TRP A 183 -9.29 -32.41 -3.08
C TRP A 183 -9.09 -33.03 -4.45
N ASN A 184 -8.21 -34.00 -4.58
CA ASN A 184 -7.97 -34.74 -5.81
C ASN A 184 -8.97 -35.91 -5.92
N TYR A 185 -9.44 -36.20 -7.13
CA TYR A 185 -10.32 -37.32 -7.35
C TYR A 185 -9.52 -38.64 -7.39
N LYS A 186 -9.92 -39.61 -6.54
CA LYS A 186 -9.47 -41.02 -6.64
C LYS A 186 -10.37 -41.80 -7.59
N GLN A 187 -11.69 -41.53 -7.52
CA GLN A 187 -12.69 -42.21 -8.37
C GLN A 187 -13.86 -41.23 -8.63
N ARG A 188 -14.35 -41.24 -9.87
CA ARG A 188 -15.54 -40.51 -10.27
C ARG A 188 -16.44 -41.41 -11.08
N ASP A 189 -17.65 -41.69 -10.60
CA ASP A 189 -18.71 -42.37 -11.32
C ASP A 189 -19.84 -41.36 -11.55
N VAL A 190 -20.04 -40.99 -12.82
CA VAL A 190 -20.93 -39.89 -13.22
C VAL A 190 -21.92 -40.37 -14.25
N ASN A 191 -23.20 -40.25 -13.94
CA ASN A 191 -24.26 -40.46 -14.91
C ASN A 191 -24.37 -39.25 -15.85
N GLN A 192 -23.87 -39.41 -17.07
CA GLN A 192 -23.85 -38.32 -18.08
C GLN A 192 -25.22 -37.73 -18.45
N LYS A 193 -26.33 -38.48 -18.24
CA LYS A 193 -27.66 -38.01 -18.54
C LYS A 193 -28.31 -37.19 -17.44
N THR A 194 -28.04 -37.55 -16.17
CA THR A 194 -28.70 -36.95 -15.01
C THR A 194 -27.76 -36.05 -14.23
N GLY A 195 -26.43 -36.17 -14.44
CA GLY A 195 -25.39 -35.51 -13.66
C GLY A 195 -25.29 -36.00 -12.20
N GLU A 196 -25.95 -37.14 -11.88
CA GLU A 196 -25.73 -37.82 -10.59
C GLU A 196 -24.32 -38.35 -10.54
N ALA A 197 -23.67 -38.24 -9.39
CA ALA A 197 -22.31 -38.71 -9.27
C ALA A 197 -22.02 -39.36 -7.90
N THR A 198 -21.12 -40.34 -7.90
CA THR A 198 -20.43 -40.82 -6.71
C THR A 198 -18.93 -40.54 -6.88
N ILE A 199 -18.39 -39.74 -5.98
CA ILE A 199 -17.01 -39.26 -6.07
C ILE A 199 -16.28 -39.67 -4.80
N LEU A 200 -15.12 -40.26 -4.96
CA LEU A 200 -14.15 -40.50 -3.87
C LEU A 200 -12.98 -39.51 -4.09
N MET A 201 -12.74 -38.67 -3.12
CA MET A 201 -11.68 -37.68 -3.20
C MET A 201 -10.77 -37.69 -1.97
N THR A 202 -9.55 -37.19 -2.12
CA THR A 202 -8.54 -37.11 -1.05
C THR A 202 -7.80 -35.79 -1.11
N ASN A 203 -7.41 -35.28 0.06
CA ASN A 203 -6.50 -34.10 0.20
C ASN A 203 -5.06 -34.56 0.56
N GLY A 204 -4.76 -35.84 0.48
CA GLY A 204 -3.50 -36.43 0.89
C GLY A 204 -3.52 -37.02 2.31
N ASN A 205 -4.23 -36.40 3.24
CA ASN A 205 -4.35 -36.85 4.64
C ASN A 205 -5.69 -37.57 4.87
N ASP A 206 -6.76 -37.03 4.27
CA ASP A 206 -8.13 -37.48 4.47
C ASP A 206 -8.72 -38.04 3.17
N GLU A 207 -9.68 -38.97 3.28
CA GLU A 207 -10.52 -39.45 2.19
C GLU A 207 -11.98 -39.05 2.45
N LEU A 208 -12.68 -38.62 1.40
CA LEU A 208 -14.06 -38.18 1.50
C LEU A 208 -14.89 -38.72 0.35
N LYS A 209 -16.01 -39.36 0.69
CA LYS A 209 -17.01 -39.81 -0.29
C LYS A 209 -18.06 -38.75 -0.43
N VAL A 210 -18.34 -38.33 -1.69
CA VAL A 210 -19.38 -37.36 -2.06
C VAL A 210 -20.39 -38.04 -2.96
N MET A 211 -21.67 -37.91 -2.64
CA MET A 211 -22.79 -38.36 -3.49
C MET A 211 -23.60 -37.17 -3.95
N VAL A 212 -23.70 -36.99 -5.25
CA VAL A 212 -24.41 -35.88 -5.90
C VAL A 212 -25.69 -36.40 -6.52
N GLY A 213 -26.82 -35.86 -6.07
CA GLY A 213 -28.15 -36.24 -6.59
C GLY A 213 -28.52 -35.53 -7.91
N LYS A 214 -29.69 -35.85 -8.44
CA LYS A 214 -30.22 -35.22 -9.66
C LYS A 214 -30.41 -33.73 -9.53
N ASP A 215 -30.19 -33.03 -10.63
CA ASP A 215 -30.53 -31.61 -10.71
C ASP A 215 -32.06 -31.39 -10.64
N LYS A 216 -32.42 -30.38 -9.84
CA LYS A 216 -33.80 -29.88 -9.70
C LYS A 216 -33.80 -28.36 -9.92
N LYS A 217 -33.70 -27.95 -11.19
CA LYS A 217 -33.71 -26.53 -11.59
C LYS A 217 -32.58 -25.71 -10.88
N GLY A 218 -31.33 -26.19 -10.96
CA GLY A 218 -30.16 -25.53 -10.37
C GLY A 218 -29.94 -25.84 -8.89
N THR A 219 -30.66 -26.80 -8.31
CA THR A 219 -30.41 -27.32 -6.96
C THR A 219 -30.12 -28.81 -6.99
N ARG A 220 -29.26 -29.30 -6.09
CA ARG A 220 -28.94 -30.71 -5.93
C ARG A 220 -28.89 -31.07 -4.46
N THR A 221 -29.33 -32.27 -4.14
CA THR A 221 -28.97 -32.87 -2.83
C THR A 221 -27.54 -33.42 -2.96
N ILE A 222 -26.63 -32.93 -2.16
CA ILE A 222 -25.25 -33.40 -2.11
C ILE A 222 -24.99 -33.95 -0.71
N GLN A 223 -24.45 -35.16 -0.64
CA GLN A 223 -23.98 -35.76 0.60
C GLN A 223 -22.46 -35.74 0.60
N ILE A 224 -21.85 -35.10 1.59
CA ILE A 224 -20.42 -34.97 1.78
C ILE A 224 -20.06 -35.71 3.07
N GLY A 225 -19.41 -36.89 2.95
CA GLY A 225 -19.22 -37.77 4.11
C GLY A 225 -20.55 -38.20 4.72
N SER A 226 -20.78 -37.84 5.98
CA SER A 226 -22.05 -38.09 6.71
C SER A 226 -23.09 -37.00 6.51
N GLU A 227 -22.69 -35.80 6.09
CA GLU A 227 -23.59 -34.64 5.97
C GLU A 227 -24.33 -34.67 4.63
N LYS A 228 -25.65 -34.51 4.70
CA LYS A 228 -26.51 -34.48 3.51
C LYS A 228 -27.38 -33.22 3.53
N ALA A 229 -27.23 -32.38 2.51
CA ALA A 229 -27.98 -31.13 2.40
C ALA A 229 -28.38 -30.83 0.94
N THR A 230 -29.26 -29.84 0.77
CA THR A 230 -29.58 -29.29 -0.54
C THR A 230 -28.71 -28.06 -0.79
N TYR A 231 -28.08 -28.03 -1.94
CA TYR A 231 -27.20 -26.94 -2.38
C TYR A 231 -27.75 -26.32 -3.66
N ALA A 232 -27.59 -25.00 -3.78
CA ALA A 232 -27.91 -24.27 -4.99
C ALA A 232 -26.65 -23.97 -5.80
N MET A 233 -26.74 -24.13 -7.13
CA MET A 233 -25.62 -23.80 -8.01
C MET A 233 -25.41 -22.27 -8.06
N ILE A 234 -24.17 -21.85 -8.01
CA ILE A 234 -23.75 -20.46 -8.19
C ILE A 234 -23.40 -20.28 -9.67
N THR A 235 -24.16 -19.42 -10.35
CA THR A 235 -23.98 -19.12 -11.79
C THR A 235 -23.44 -17.71 -12.03
N THR A 236 -23.40 -16.87 -10.99
CA THR A 236 -22.97 -15.46 -11.04
C THR A 236 -21.48 -15.32 -10.75
N ARG A 237 -20.89 -14.18 -11.13
CA ARG A 237 -19.47 -13.86 -10.87
C ARG A 237 -19.13 -13.67 -9.39
N PHE A 238 -20.07 -13.12 -8.66
CA PHE A 238 -20.03 -12.97 -7.21
C PHE A 238 -21.12 -13.83 -6.58
N LEU A 239 -21.00 -14.12 -5.29
CA LEU A 239 -22.09 -14.81 -4.60
C LEU A 239 -23.39 -14.00 -4.73
N PRO A 240 -24.55 -14.66 -4.98
CA PRO A 240 -25.84 -14.00 -4.86
C PRO A 240 -26.00 -13.42 -3.44
N ASP A 241 -26.87 -12.43 -3.28
CA ASP A 241 -27.23 -11.92 -1.97
C ASP A 241 -27.62 -13.06 -1.02
N TYR A 242 -27.22 -12.93 0.22
CA TYR A 242 -27.55 -13.90 1.24
C TYR A 242 -29.06 -13.92 1.52
N PRO A 243 -29.65 -15.06 1.86
CA PRO A 243 -31.10 -15.17 2.00
C PRO A 243 -31.66 -14.41 3.22
N THR A 244 -30.82 -14.14 4.21
CA THR A 244 -31.21 -13.45 5.45
C THR A 244 -30.20 -12.38 5.81
N LYS A 245 -30.62 -11.34 6.50
CA LYS A 245 -29.72 -10.31 7.03
C LYS A 245 -28.93 -10.86 8.23
N ASP A 246 -27.63 -10.66 8.22
CA ASP A 246 -26.77 -10.81 9.42
C ASP A 246 -26.77 -9.49 10.20
N THR A 247 -27.25 -9.54 11.44
CA THR A 247 -27.39 -8.36 12.32
C THR A 247 -26.20 -8.19 13.27
N ARG A 248 -25.20 -9.06 13.23
CA ARG A 248 -23.99 -8.90 14.03
C ARG A 248 -23.29 -7.59 13.69
N THR A 249 -22.80 -6.89 14.71
CA THR A 249 -22.08 -5.61 14.57
C THR A 249 -20.61 -5.72 14.93
N ASP A 250 -20.27 -6.71 15.73
CA ASP A 250 -18.95 -6.95 16.27
C ASP A 250 -17.98 -7.56 15.23
N PHE A 251 -16.74 -7.21 15.40
CA PHE A 251 -15.60 -7.84 14.72
C PHE A 251 -14.77 -8.59 15.76
N VAL A 252 -13.96 -9.55 15.32
CA VAL A 252 -13.14 -10.33 16.25
C VAL A 252 -12.20 -9.39 17.01
N ASP A 253 -12.34 -9.32 18.33
CA ASP A 253 -11.42 -8.60 19.21
C ASP A 253 -10.65 -9.61 20.07
N THR A 254 -9.39 -9.88 19.70
CA THR A 254 -8.51 -10.79 20.44
C THR A 254 -7.80 -10.10 21.60
N GLY A 255 -8.10 -8.83 21.89
CA GLY A 255 -7.34 -8.03 22.82
C GLY A 255 -5.89 -7.84 22.36
N TYR A 256 -5.69 -7.78 21.05
CA TYR A 256 -4.37 -7.62 20.36
C TYR A 256 -3.38 -8.78 20.62
N LYS A 257 -3.91 -9.98 20.85
CA LYS A 257 -3.08 -11.20 20.89
C LYS A 257 -2.93 -11.75 19.48
N LYS A 258 -1.68 -12.07 19.11
CA LYS A 258 -1.38 -12.66 17.81
C LYS A 258 -2.03 -14.03 17.67
N ASP A 259 -2.76 -14.23 16.56
CA ASP A 259 -3.21 -15.54 16.13
C ASP A 259 -3.03 -15.69 14.61
N THR A 260 -2.95 -16.93 14.13
CA THR A 260 -2.59 -17.25 12.76
C THR A 260 -3.81 -17.22 11.84
N VAL A 261 -3.72 -16.42 10.78
CA VAL A 261 -4.63 -16.51 9.63
C VAL A 261 -4.02 -17.46 8.61
N THR A 262 -4.85 -18.32 8.05
CA THR A 262 -4.47 -19.16 6.90
C THR A 262 -5.30 -18.77 5.68
N VAL A 263 -4.64 -18.43 4.58
CA VAL A 263 -5.30 -18.18 3.30
C VAL A 263 -4.81 -19.20 2.30
N VAL A 264 -5.70 -20.07 1.86
CA VAL A 264 -5.52 -20.97 0.71
C VAL A 264 -6.15 -20.27 -0.48
N GLY A 265 -5.54 -20.33 -1.65
CA GLY A 265 -6.13 -19.65 -2.79
C GLY A 265 -5.82 -20.29 -4.13
N TRP A 266 -6.62 -19.89 -5.12
CA TRP A 266 -6.42 -20.25 -6.50
C TRP A 266 -6.68 -19.05 -7.41
N ILE A 267 -5.62 -18.58 -8.04
CA ILE A 267 -5.67 -17.62 -9.15
C ILE A 267 -5.79 -18.45 -10.42
N LYS A 268 -7.04 -18.75 -10.77
CA LYS A 268 -7.36 -19.70 -11.83
C LYS A 268 -7.36 -19.04 -13.20
N ASP A 269 -6.92 -19.76 -14.22
CA ASP A 269 -6.93 -19.34 -15.63
C ASP A 269 -6.24 -17.98 -15.84
N MET A 270 -5.05 -17.80 -15.22
CA MET A 270 -4.24 -16.59 -15.39
C MET A 270 -3.90 -16.34 -16.86
N PRO A 271 -4.01 -15.09 -17.34
CA PRO A 271 -3.46 -14.69 -18.63
C PRO A 271 -1.98 -15.02 -18.74
N GLU A 272 -1.52 -15.37 -19.96
CA GLU A 272 -0.13 -15.81 -20.20
C GLU A 272 0.91 -14.81 -19.66
N GLN A 273 0.66 -13.52 -19.84
CA GLN A 273 1.52 -12.44 -19.37
C GLN A 273 1.70 -12.39 -17.84
N PHE A 274 0.82 -13.04 -17.07
CA PHE A 274 0.90 -13.09 -15.60
C PHE A 274 1.48 -14.40 -15.07
N LYS A 275 1.63 -15.43 -15.91
CA LYS A 275 2.17 -16.74 -15.49
C LYS A 275 3.63 -16.68 -15.00
N GLN A 276 4.37 -15.63 -15.38
CA GLN A 276 5.73 -15.40 -14.88
C GLN A 276 5.77 -14.90 -13.42
N LEU A 277 4.65 -14.40 -12.88
CA LEU A 277 4.59 -13.93 -11.50
C LEU A 277 4.71 -15.12 -10.54
N LYS A 278 5.56 -14.96 -9.54
CA LYS A 278 5.88 -16.02 -8.58
C LYS A 278 5.08 -15.91 -7.29
N THR A 279 4.60 -14.70 -6.96
CA THR A 279 3.90 -14.42 -5.72
C THR A 279 2.54 -13.77 -5.98
N PHE A 280 1.65 -13.95 -5.02
CA PHE A 280 0.41 -13.19 -4.88
C PHE A 280 0.49 -12.44 -3.56
N ASP A 281 0.36 -11.12 -3.61
CA ASP A 281 0.75 -10.27 -2.51
C ASP A 281 -0.45 -9.62 -1.83
N PHE A 282 -0.45 -9.64 -0.51
CA PHE A 282 -1.44 -9.02 0.37
C PHE A 282 -0.78 -7.91 1.17
N GLY A 283 -1.43 -6.76 1.29
CA GLY A 283 -0.92 -5.64 2.09
C GLY A 283 -1.86 -5.26 3.22
N TYR A 284 -1.30 -4.91 4.38
CA TYR A 284 -2.03 -4.29 5.49
C TYR A 284 -1.14 -3.30 6.24
N GLU A 285 -1.75 -2.39 7.00
CA GLU A 285 -1.02 -1.45 7.84
C GLU A 285 -0.78 -2.04 9.24
N ASN A 286 0.46 -2.02 9.68
CA ASN A 286 0.81 -2.45 11.03
C ASN A 286 0.60 -1.29 12.01
N ILE A 287 -0.35 -1.45 12.92
CA ILE A 287 -0.70 -0.39 13.88
C ILE A 287 0.44 -0.03 14.83
N TYR A 288 1.40 -0.93 15.10
CA TYR A 288 2.54 -0.62 15.97
C TYR A 288 3.59 0.24 15.29
N THR A 289 3.81 0.06 13.98
CA THR A 289 4.92 0.70 13.26
C THR A 289 4.50 1.75 12.25
N ASP A 290 3.19 1.84 11.96
CA ASP A 290 2.63 2.68 10.87
C ASP A 290 3.28 2.38 9.50
N LYS A 291 3.73 1.15 9.32
CA LYS A 291 4.33 0.68 8.07
C LYS A 291 3.43 -0.35 7.42
N GLN A 292 3.40 -0.34 6.10
CA GLN A 292 2.78 -1.41 5.34
C GLN A 292 3.54 -2.72 5.57
N VAL A 293 2.81 -3.79 5.76
CA VAL A 293 3.33 -5.16 5.77
C VAL A 293 2.81 -5.85 4.54
N ASP A 294 3.73 -6.39 3.74
CA ASP A 294 3.41 -7.20 2.58
C ASP A 294 3.58 -8.68 2.93
N VAL A 295 2.53 -9.45 2.66
CA VAL A 295 2.50 -10.88 2.83
C VAL A 295 2.55 -11.53 1.45
N HIS A 296 3.64 -12.19 1.15
CA HIS A 296 3.89 -12.84 -0.13
C HIS A 296 3.46 -14.30 -0.07
N ALA A 297 2.54 -14.68 -0.95
CA ALA A 297 2.09 -16.06 -1.11
C ALA A 297 2.68 -16.64 -2.38
N ASP A 298 3.53 -17.66 -2.26
CA ASP A 298 4.16 -18.33 -3.40
C ASP A 298 3.12 -19.06 -4.25
N LEU A 299 3.10 -18.77 -5.56
CA LEU A 299 2.23 -19.40 -6.54
C LEU A 299 2.90 -20.66 -7.10
N ASP A 300 2.16 -21.77 -7.10
CA ASP A 300 2.57 -22.95 -7.86
C ASP A 300 2.31 -22.78 -9.37
N GLY A 301 2.74 -23.76 -10.18
CA GLY A 301 2.56 -23.73 -11.64
C GLY A 301 1.11 -23.72 -12.12
N GLN A 302 0.13 -23.89 -11.22
CA GLN A 302 -1.31 -23.85 -11.49
C GLN A 302 -1.98 -22.58 -10.92
N GLY A 303 -1.20 -21.68 -10.31
CA GLY A 303 -1.69 -20.45 -9.65
C GLY A 303 -2.34 -20.69 -8.29
N ARG A 304 -2.02 -21.82 -7.62
CA ARG A 304 -2.49 -22.14 -6.28
C ARG A 304 -1.48 -21.69 -5.25
N PHE A 305 -1.95 -21.29 -4.07
CA PHE A 305 -1.08 -20.89 -2.97
C PHE A 305 -1.67 -21.26 -1.61
N THR A 306 -0.81 -21.31 -0.61
CA THR A 306 -1.19 -21.34 0.80
C THR A 306 -0.24 -20.44 1.57
N VAL A 307 -0.76 -19.47 2.30
CA VAL A 307 0.02 -18.56 3.11
C VAL A 307 -0.53 -18.50 4.53
N LYS A 308 0.36 -18.34 5.51
CA LYS A 308 0.02 -18.19 6.93
C LYS A 308 0.73 -16.95 7.47
N PHE A 309 -0.01 -16.11 8.16
CA PHE A 309 0.55 -14.92 8.78
C PHE A 309 -0.18 -14.59 10.09
N PRO A 310 0.50 -13.96 11.05
CA PRO A 310 -0.13 -13.57 12.31
C PRO A 310 -0.91 -12.27 12.15
N LEU A 311 -2.10 -12.20 12.74
CA LEU A 311 -2.85 -10.96 12.95
C LEU A 311 -3.12 -10.75 14.43
N LEU A 312 -3.23 -9.48 14.83
CA LEU A 312 -3.55 -9.07 16.20
C LEU A 312 -5.05 -8.99 16.44
N ASN A 313 -5.79 -8.60 15.42
CA ASN A 313 -7.22 -8.36 15.47
C ASN A 313 -7.80 -8.39 14.05
N SER A 314 -9.11 -8.17 13.90
CA SER A 314 -9.73 -7.94 12.59
C SER A 314 -9.02 -6.79 11.88
N THR A 315 -8.55 -7.02 10.66
CA THR A 315 -7.65 -6.10 9.94
C THR A 315 -8.06 -5.98 8.48
N GLU A 316 -8.14 -4.72 7.98
CA GLU A 316 -8.34 -4.43 6.56
C GLU A 316 -7.10 -4.80 5.77
N PHE A 317 -7.31 -5.50 4.64
CA PHE A 317 -6.29 -5.85 3.66
C PHE A 317 -6.61 -5.24 2.32
N PHE A 318 -5.57 -4.90 1.60
CA PHE A 318 -5.66 -4.60 0.17
C PHE A 318 -4.78 -5.57 -0.62
N ILE A 319 -5.25 -5.90 -1.81
CA ILE A 319 -4.55 -6.71 -2.79
C ILE A 319 -4.49 -5.86 -4.04
N ASP A 320 -3.29 -5.47 -4.45
CA ASP A 320 -3.03 -4.77 -5.71
C ASP A 320 -2.16 -5.67 -6.57
N TRP A 321 -2.80 -6.66 -7.17
CA TRP A 321 -2.12 -7.66 -7.97
C TRP A 321 -2.66 -7.62 -9.40
N ARG A 322 -2.07 -6.76 -10.22
CA ARG A 322 -2.47 -6.58 -11.62
C ARG A 322 -3.96 -6.18 -11.72
N ARG A 323 -4.77 -6.95 -12.43
CA ARG A 323 -6.23 -6.70 -12.56
C ARG A 323 -7.05 -7.12 -11.35
N CYS A 324 -6.39 -7.58 -10.30
CA CYS A 324 -7.01 -8.04 -9.07
C CYS A 324 -6.81 -6.99 -7.97
N PHE A 325 -7.54 -5.87 -8.06
CA PHE A 325 -7.61 -4.93 -6.96
C PHE A 325 -8.76 -5.32 -6.04
N ILE A 326 -8.43 -5.71 -4.82
CA ILE A 326 -9.39 -6.19 -3.83
C ILE A 326 -9.11 -5.48 -2.51
N ARG A 327 -10.17 -4.98 -1.88
CA ARG A 327 -10.19 -4.61 -0.48
C ARG A 327 -11.04 -5.60 0.27
N THR A 328 -10.51 -6.15 1.31
CA THR A 328 -11.16 -7.15 2.14
C THR A 328 -10.67 -7.03 3.57
N MET A 329 -11.08 -7.92 4.44
CA MET A 329 -10.56 -8.02 5.80
C MET A 329 -10.32 -9.48 6.16
N PHE A 330 -9.37 -9.72 7.04
CA PHE A 330 -9.15 -11.02 7.65
C PHE A 330 -9.20 -10.92 9.17
N GLU A 331 -9.61 -12.03 9.79
CA GLU A 331 -9.76 -12.17 11.24
C GLU A 331 -8.77 -13.22 11.76
N PRO A 332 -8.10 -12.97 12.91
CA PRO A 332 -7.15 -13.90 13.49
C PRO A 332 -7.80 -15.26 13.80
N GLY A 333 -7.02 -16.34 13.71
CA GLY A 333 -7.47 -17.71 13.97
C GLY A 333 -8.36 -18.33 12.88
N LYS A 334 -8.64 -17.62 11.78
CA LYS A 334 -9.54 -18.08 10.71
C LYS A 334 -8.76 -18.67 9.54
N THR A 335 -9.46 -19.56 8.83
CA THR A 335 -8.99 -20.13 7.56
C THR A 335 -9.94 -19.73 6.44
N TYR A 336 -9.37 -19.25 5.35
CA TYR A 336 -10.09 -18.81 4.16
C TYR A 336 -9.58 -19.55 2.93
N PHE A 337 -10.49 -19.80 1.99
CA PHE A 337 -10.15 -20.18 0.63
C PHE A 337 -10.61 -19.09 -0.31
N MET A 338 -9.69 -18.52 -1.10
CA MET A 338 -9.96 -17.46 -2.07
C MET A 338 -9.86 -18.01 -3.50
N LEU A 339 -10.94 -17.92 -4.26
CA LEU A 339 -10.96 -18.17 -5.69
C LEU A 339 -11.02 -16.86 -6.45
N TYR A 340 -10.09 -16.68 -7.37
CA TYR A 340 -10.13 -15.65 -8.40
C TYR A 340 -9.97 -16.33 -9.78
N ASP A 341 -11.06 -16.43 -10.52
CA ASP A 341 -11.06 -17.03 -11.85
C ASP A 341 -11.03 -15.93 -12.92
N PHE A 342 -9.90 -15.79 -13.61
CA PHE A 342 -9.71 -14.77 -14.63
C PHE A 342 -10.60 -14.98 -15.87
N LYS A 343 -10.83 -16.24 -16.24
CA LYS A 343 -11.62 -16.56 -17.44
C LYS A 343 -13.11 -16.30 -17.25
N GLU A 344 -13.66 -16.63 -16.09
CA GLU A 344 -15.08 -16.47 -15.79
C GLU A 344 -15.36 -15.21 -14.95
N GLY A 345 -14.34 -14.47 -14.54
CA GLY A 345 -14.46 -13.30 -13.68
C GLY A 345 -15.01 -13.60 -12.29
N ARG A 346 -14.95 -14.87 -11.84
CA ARG A 346 -15.53 -15.29 -10.55
C ARG A 346 -14.62 -14.93 -9.40
N ARG A 347 -15.23 -14.44 -8.33
CA ARG A 347 -14.51 -14.13 -7.07
C ARG A 347 -15.35 -14.62 -5.91
N TYR A 348 -14.86 -15.63 -5.19
CA TYR A 348 -15.53 -16.21 -4.04
C TYR A 348 -14.54 -16.43 -2.91
N LEU A 349 -15.01 -16.22 -1.66
CA LEU A 349 -14.36 -16.75 -0.46
C LEU A 349 -15.19 -17.87 0.16
N MET A 350 -14.50 -18.92 0.61
CA MET A 350 -15.02 -19.98 1.46
C MET A 350 -14.30 -19.89 2.81
N GLY A 351 -14.94 -20.28 3.88
CA GLY A 351 -14.36 -20.33 5.23
C GLY A 351 -15.36 -19.95 6.31
N ASP A 352 -14.90 -19.93 7.53
CA ASP A 352 -15.71 -19.52 8.67
C ASP A 352 -15.90 -17.99 8.65
N ASP A 353 -17.16 -17.54 8.65
CA ASP A 353 -17.49 -16.11 8.69
C ASP A 353 -17.00 -15.28 7.47
N CYS A 354 -16.97 -15.85 6.28
CA CYS A 354 -16.53 -15.14 5.08
C CYS A 354 -17.61 -14.32 4.36
N ARG A 355 -18.78 -14.13 4.99
CA ARG A 355 -19.91 -13.40 4.40
C ARG A 355 -19.54 -11.95 4.04
N LEU A 356 -18.96 -11.21 4.99
CA LEU A 356 -18.55 -9.82 4.77
C LEU A 356 -17.59 -9.71 3.57
N GLN A 357 -16.61 -10.60 3.46
CA GLN A 357 -15.65 -10.61 2.37
C GLN A 357 -16.31 -10.84 1.01
N ASN A 358 -17.30 -11.76 0.93
CA ASN A 358 -18.08 -11.98 -0.28
C ASN A 358 -18.99 -10.80 -0.64
N GLU A 359 -19.57 -10.13 0.37
CA GLU A 359 -20.33 -8.89 0.17
C GLU A 359 -19.42 -7.76 -0.36
N LEU A 360 -18.19 -7.63 0.15
CA LEU A 360 -17.19 -6.68 -0.33
C LEU A 360 -16.70 -6.98 -1.75
N PHE A 361 -16.63 -8.25 -2.14
CA PHE A 361 -16.31 -8.61 -3.53
C PHE A 361 -17.41 -8.18 -4.51
N LYS A 362 -18.66 -8.34 -4.11
CA LYS A 362 -19.83 -7.97 -4.94
C LYS A 362 -20.05 -6.47 -4.98
N TYR A 363 -19.84 -5.80 -3.87
CA TYR A 363 -20.01 -4.36 -3.68
C TYR A 363 -18.69 -3.74 -3.19
N PRO A 364 -17.70 -3.59 -4.09
CA PRO A 364 -16.36 -3.12 -3.70
C PRO A 364 -16.40 -1.71 -3.11
N LEU A 365 -15.40 -1.41 -2.30
CA LEU A 365 -15.19 -0.08 -1.73
C LEU A 365 -14.67 0.87 -2.80
N ASP A 366 -15.29 2.03 -2.92
CA ASP A 366 -14.77 3.12 -3.74
C ASP A 366 -13.80 3.99 -2.90
N TRP A 367 -12.75 4.51 -3.57
CA TRP A 367 -11.86 5.51 -2.98
C TRP A 367 -12.51 6.88 -3.13
N ASN A 368 -13.16 7.36 -2.08
CA ASN A 368 -13.76 8.68 -2.09
C ASN A 368 -13.28 9.45 -0.85
N SER A 369 -12.15 10.12 -0.99
CA SER A 369 -11.68 11.14 -0.05
C SER A 369 -11.30 12.39 -0.83
N ILE A 370 -11.39 13.52 -0.16
CA ILE A 370 -10.91 14.79 -0.69
C ILE A 370 -9.69 15.23 0.10
N ARG A 371 -8.71 15.76 -0.63
CA ARG A 371 -7.50 16.35 -0.07
C ARG A 371 -7.58 17.86 -0.23
N MET A 372 -6.98 18.57 0.69
CA MET A 372 -6.78 19.99 0.55
C MET A 372 -5.70 20.24 -0.52
N GLU A 373 -6.01 21.06 -1.53
CA GLU A 373 -5.05 21.39 -2.58
C GLU A 373 -3.93 22.29 -2.04
N ASP A 374 -2.76 22.24 -2.68
CA ASP A 374 -1.57 22.98 -2.24
C ASP A 374 -1.77 24.51 -2.26
N SER A 375 -2.61 25.00 -3.16
CA SER A 375 -2.96 26.43 -3.31
C SER A 375 -4.08 26.88 -2.38
N ASP A 376 -4.86 25.97 -1.79
CA ASP A 376 -6.00 26.28 -0.93
C ASP A 376 -5.56 26.27 0.54
N LYS A 377 -5.88 27.35 1.25
CA LYS A 377 -5.60 27.51 2.69
C LYS A 377 -6.88 27.79 3.50
N ASP A 378 -8.06 27.66 2.87
CA ASP A 378 -9.35 27.88 3.50
C ASP A 378 -9.84 26.60 4.19
N PHE A 379 -9.48 26.44 5.44
CA PHE A 379 -9.89 25.28 6.25
C PHE A 379 -11.40 25.24 6.53
N ASP A 380 -12.11 26.36 6.60
CA ASP A 380 -13.56 26.34 6.79
C ASP A 380 -14.27 25.74 5.58
N LYS A 381 -13.84 26.14 4.38
CA LYS A 381 -14.33 25.59 3.12
C LYS A 381 -13.98 24.10 2.99
N TYR A 382 -12.76 23.73 3.36
CA TYR A 382 -12.33 22.33 3.34
C TYR A 382 -13.16 21.46 4.29
N ILE A 383 -13.38 21.89 5.54
CA ILE A 383 -14.25 21.24 6.52
C ILE A 383 -15.66 21.04 5.96
N ALA A 384 -16.25 22.07 5.38
CA ALA A 384 -17.59 21.99 4.78
C ALA A 384 -17.64 20.96 3.64
N SER A 385 -16.57 20.86 2.84
CA SER A 385 -16.45 19.89 1.76
C SER A 385 -16.33 18.45 2.30
N VAL A 386 -15.56 18.25 3.37
CA VAL A 386 -15.42 16.96 4.06
C VAL A 386 -16.77 16.51 4.63
N ASP A 387 -17.50 17.40 5.31
CA ASP A 387 -18.84 17.10 5.83
C ASP A 387 -19.81 16.69 4.72
N SER A 388 -19.78 17.43 3.61
CA SER A 388 -20.63 17.12 2.45
C SER A 388 -20.31 15.76 1.87
N LEU A 389 -19.02 15.43 1.71
CA LEU A 389 -18.56 14.13 1.22
C LEU A 389 -19.02 13.00 2.14
N LEU A 390 -18.75 13.10 3.44
CA LEU A 390 -19.09 12.03 4.41
C LEU A 390 -20.60 11.77 4.45
N LYS A 391 -21.43 12.83 4.37
CA LYS A 391 -22.88 12.72 4.28
C LYS A 391 -23.33 12.04 2.98
N ALA A 392 -22.78 12.46 1.84
CA ALA A 392 -23.08 11.88 0.54
C ALA A 392 -22.72 10.38 0.48
N GLN A 393 -21.52 10.01 0.95
CA GLN A 393 -21.07 8.62 0.99
C GLN A 393 -21.93 7.77 1.94
N SER A 394 -22.29 8.29 3.09
CA SER A 394 -23.19 7.60 4.01
C SER A 394 -24.58 7.37 3.37
N ALA A 395 -25.09 8.33 2.61
CA ALA A 395 -26.36 8.18 1.90
C ALA A 395 -26.28 7.11 0.81
N ILE A 396 -25.19 7.07 0.03
CA ILE A 396 -24.95 6.04 -0.99
C ILE A 396 -24.90 4.63 -0.35
N ILE A 397 -24.16 4.48 0.77
CA ILE A 397 -24.09 3.19 1.47
C ILE A 397 -25.46 2.78 2.03
N ASN A 398 -26.24 3.72 2.56
CA ASN A 398 -27.58 3.44 3.08
C ASN A 398 -28.51 3.02 1.94
N GLN A 399 -28.50 3.74 0.80
CA GLN A 399 -29.29 3.39 -0.37
C GLN A 399 -28.95 1.98 -0.87
N LEU A 400 -27.66 1.63 -0.96
CA LEU A 400 -27.20 0.28 -1.33
C LEU A 400 -27.76 -0.78 -0.37
N CYS A 401 -27.77 -0.50 0.93
CA CYS A 401 -28.35 -1.42 1.92
C CYS A 401 -29.89 -1.50 1.87
N GLU A 402 -30.57 -0.46 1.38
CA GLU A 402 -32.03 -0.48 1.12
C GLU A 402 -32.35 -1.28 -0.12
N GLU A 403 -31.59 -1.14 -1.19
CA GLU A 403 -31.71 -1.91 -2.44
C GLU A 403 -31.38 -3.40 -2.23
N HIS A 404 -30.45 -3.69 -1.30
CA HIS A 404 -30.01 -5.03 -0.92
C HIS A 404 -30.24 -5.29 0.58
N PRO A 405 -31.49 -5.50 1.02
CA PRO A 405 -31.87 -5.49 2.43
C PRO A 405 -31.25 -6.62 3.27
N THR A 406 -30.70 -7.64 2.62
CA THR A 406 -30.01 -8.73 3.27
C THR A 406 -28.53 -8.47 3.48
N LEU A 407 -27.94 -7.36 3.01
CA LEU A 407 -26.57 -6.99 3.33
C LEU A 407 -26.36 -6.94 4.85
N SER A 408 -25.24 -7.50 5.30
CA SER A 408 -24.94 -7.60 6.75
C SER A 408 -24.78 -6.23 7.39
N THR A 409 -25.03 -6.15 8.67
CA THR A 409 -24.75 -4.93 9.45
C THR A 409 -23.24 -4.67 9.49
N ARG A 410 -22.41 -5.72 9.55
CA ARG A 410 -20.96 -5.63 9.46
C ARG A 410 -20.49 -4.96 8.15
N PHE A 411 -21.14 -5.27 7.01
CA PHE A 411 -20.85 -4.61 5.74
C PHE A 411 -21.10 -3.10 5.80
N ASN A 412 -22.26 -2.68 6.33
CA ASN A 412 -22.58 -1.25 6.48
C ASN A 412 -21.56 -0.54 7.38
N THR A 413 -21.26 -1.12 8.55
CA THR A 413 -20.30 -0.59 9.52
C THR A 413 -18.91 -0.48 8.90
N PHE A 414 -18.43 -1.54 8.25
CA PHE A 414 -17.11 -1.57 7.63
C PHE A 414 -16.98 -0.54 6.50
N ARG A 415 -18.00 -0.43 5.62
CA ARG A 415 -18.01 0.56 4.53
C ARG A 415 -17.96 1.99 5.05
N LYS A 416 -18.81 2.33 6.02
CA LYS A 416 -18.85 3.67 6.63
C LYS A 416 -17.55 4.00 7.35
N GLY A 417 -17.03 3.04 8.12
CA GLY A 417 -15.75 3.20 8.82
C GLY A 417 -14.58 3.38 7.84
N ASN A 418 -14.54 2.62 6.75
CA ASN A 418 -13.50 2.77 5.74
C ASN A 418 -13.51 4.16 5.12
N THR A 419 -14.68 4.70 4.74
CA THR A 419 -14.82 6.07 4.22
C THR A 419 -14.38 7.12 5.26
N LEU A 420 -14.82 6.97 6.49
CA LEU A 420 -14.48 7.88 7.59
C LEU A 420 -12.98 7.95 7.81
N TRP A 421 -12.32 6.79 7.96
CA TRP A 421 -10.91 6.74 8.32
C TRP A 421 -9.99 7.08 7.15
N GLN A 422 -10.41 6.79 5.91
CA GLN A 422 -9.71 7.28 4.73
C GLN A 422 -9.71 8.80 4.68
N GLN A 423 -10.88 9.44 4.91
CA GLN A 423 -11.00 10.90 4.96
C GLN A 423 -10.26 11.49 6.17
N ALA A 424 -10.31 10.85 7.33
CA ALA A 424 -9.59 11.27 8.52
C ALA A 424 -8.07 11.32 8.30
N ARG A 425 -7.52 10.30 7.62
CA ARG A 425 -6.11 10.29 7.22
C ARG A 425 -5.76 11.47 6.32
N ASP A 426 -6.54 11.69 5.27
CA ASP A 426 -6.28 12.77 4.32
C ASP A 426 -6.54 14.16 4.96
N PHE A 427 -7.44 14.24 5.95
CA PHE A 427 -7.65 15.45 6.75
C PHE A 427 -6.43 15.74 7.65
N GLY A 428 -5.87 14.72 8.32
CA GLY A 428 -4.64 14.89 9.11
C GLY A 428 -3.48 15.42 8.28
N GLN A 429 -3.32 14.94 7.03
CA GLN A 429 -2.30 15.43 6.09
C GLN A 429 -2.45 16.92 5.73
N SER A 430 -3.65 17.50 5.89
CA SER A 430 -3.85 18.93 5.63
C SER A 430 -3.07 19.85 6.57
N ARG A 431 -2.54 19.34 7.70
CA ARG A 431 -1.64 20.11 8.59
C ARG A 431 -0.47 20.72 7.84
N PHE A 432 0.05 20.05 6.81
CA PHE A 432 1.17 20.56 5.99
C PHE A 432 0.79 21.76 5.11
N ARG A 433 -0.50 22.13 5.05
CA ARG A 433 -1.03 23.36 4.39
C ARG A 433 -1.31 24.47 5.40
N GLY A 434 -1.37 24.13 6.68
CA GLY A 434 -1.59 25.08 7.76
C GLY A 434 -0.35 25.91 8.10
N PRO A 435 -0.51 26.96 8.90
CA PRO A 435 0.60 27.79 9.37
C PRO A 435 1.54 26.93 10.24
N ASN A 436 2.85 27.06 10.01
CA ASN A 436 3.88 26.29 10.72
C ASN A 436 3.71 24.76 10.63
N PHE A 437 3.11 24.25 9.54
CA PHE A 437 2.78 22.84 9.34
C PHE A 437 1.86 22.23 10.41
N GLN A 438 0.96 23.06 10.95
CA GLN A 438 -0.02 22.67 11.96
C GLN A 438 -1.44 22.91 11.47
N LEU A 439 -2.41 22.14 12.00
CA LEU A 439 -3.82 22.43 11.83
C LEU A 439 -4.20 23.71 12.59
N PRO A 440 -4.97 24.64 11.99
CA PRO A 440 -5.56 25.72 12.76
C PRO A 440 -6.58 25.19 13.78
N ASP A 441 -6.85 25.95 14.81
CA ASP A 441 -7.66 25.52 15.97
C ASP A 441 -9.05 24.99 15.61
N ASN A 442 -9.73 25.61 14.63
CA ASN A 442 -11.03 25.14 14.12
C ASN A 442 -10.92 23.75 13.47
N ALA A 443 -9.87 23.51 12.68
CA ALA A 443 -9.63 22.22 12.02
C ALA A 443 -9.20 21.14 13.03
N ARG A 444 -8.34 21.47 14.00
CA ARG A 444 -7.94 20.56 15.09
C ARG A 444 -9.15 20.14 15.92
N ARG A 445 -10.03 21.11 16.26
CA ARG A 445 -11.28 20.81 16.97
C ARG A 445 -12.21 19.93 16.14
N TYR A 446 -12.36 20.22 14.84
CA TYR A 446 -13.14 19.39 13.94
C TYR A 446 -12.62 17.94 13.91
N ALA A 447 -11.30 17.76 13.79
CA ALA A 447 -10.67 16.43 13.82
C ALA A 447 -10.92 15.69 15.15
N TYR A 448 -10.87 16.40 16.27
CA TYR A 448 -11.23 15.84 17.57
C TYR A 448 -12.68 15.35 17.61
N ASP A 449 -13.63 16.23 17.29
CA ASP A 449 -15.06 15.98 17.44
C ASP A 449 -15.56 14.90 16.45
N ASN A 450 -15.01 14.86 15.21
CA ASN A 450 -15.55 14.04 14.14
C ASN A 450 -14.71 12.78 13.83
N PHE A 451 -13.44 12.72 14.26
CA PHE A 451 -12.59 11.56 14.07
C PHE A 451 -12.10 10.97 15.40
N TRP A 452 -11.36 11.74 16.21
CA TRP A 452 -10.79 11.21 17.45
C TRP A 452 -11.81 10.56 18.36
N THR A 453 -12.95 11.23 18.64
CA THR A 453 -14.02 10.71 19.49
C THR A 453 -14.82 9.55 18.88
N LYS A 454 -14.57 9.22 17.59
CA LYS A 454 -15.23 8.12 16.87
C LYS A 454 -14.39 6.86 16.77
N MET A 455 -13.20 6.85 17.35
CA MET A 455 -12.35 5.66 17.37
C MET A 455 -13.00 4.55 18.19
N GLU A 456 -13.11 3.37 17.59
CA GLU A 456 -13.65 2.16 18.21
C GLU A 456 -12.73 0.97 17.97
N LYS A 457 -12.72 0.02 18.90
CA LYS A 457 -11.99 -1.25 18.75
C LYS A 457 -12.70 -2.15 17.75
N PRO A 458 -11.95 -2.97 16.96
CA PRO A 458 -10.49 -3.07 16.92
C PRO A 458 -9.85 -1.97 16.05
N TYR A 459 -8.82 -1.29 16.57
CA TYR A 459 -8.14 -0.18 15.90
C TYR A 459 -7.37 -0.59 14.64
N THR A 460 -7.29 -1.87 14.33
CA THR A 460 -6.70 -2.43 13.10
C THR A 460 -7.72 -2.59 11.97
N LEU A 461 -9.02 -2.40 12.27
CA LEU A 461 -10.11 -2.69 11.34
C LEU A 461 -10.06 -1.82 10.07
N HIS A 462 -9.60 -0.58 10.19
CA HIS A 462 -9.55 0.37 9.09
C HIS A 462 -8.13 0.91 8.90
N ARG A 463 -7.58 0.70 7.73
CA ARG A 463 -6.22 1.14 7.36
C ARG A 463 -5.97 2.63 7.60
N GLY A 464 -6.94 3.48 7.27
CA GLY A 464 -6.81 4.93 7.40
C GLY A 464 -6.59 5.44 8.82
N LEU A 465 -7.00 4.65 9.84
CA LEU A 465 -6.85 5.04 11.25
C LEU A 465 -5.39 5.22 11.66
N SER A 466 -4.50 4.34 11.22
CA SER A 466 -3.07 4.42 11.56
C SER A 466 -2.44 5.74 11.08
N GLY A 467 -2.71 6.13 9.83
CA GLY A 467 -2.23 7.40 9.29
C GLY A 467 -2.87 8.62 9.96
N PHE A 468 -4.16 8.56 10.31
CA PHE A 468 -4.80 9.62 11.08
C PHE A 468 -4.15 9.80 12.45
N LEU A 469 -3.89 8.70 13.17
CA LEU A 469 -3.22 8.76 14.47
C LEU A 469 -1.87 9.47 14.38
N ARG A 470 -1.06 9.12 13.35
CA ARG A 470 0.25 9.76 13.15
C ARG A 470 0.11 11.27 13.03
N ASP A 471 -0.66 11.73 12.03
CA ASP A 471 -0.69 13.15 11.69
C ASP A 471 -1.41 13.98 12.76
N TYR A 472 -2.47 13.43 13.37
CA TYR A 472 -3.23 14.13 14.39
C TYR A 472 -2.49 14.23 15.74
N LEU A 473 -1.80 13.16 16.17
CA LEU A 473 -1.07 13.17 17.44
C LEU A 473 0.22 14.00 17.37
N ASP A 474 0.89 14.01 16.22
CA ASP A 474 2.00 14.93 15.98
C ASP A 474 1.53 16.40 16.05
N ASP A 475 0.43 16.73 15.33
CA ASP A 475 -0.15 18.08 15.36
C ASP A 475 -0.57 18.49 16.77
N ALA A 476 -1.21 17.60 17.52
CA ALA A 476 -1.65 17.88 18.90
C ALA A 476 -0.48 18.06 19.87
N ALA A 477 0.65 17.38 19.67
CA ALA A 477 1.86 17.56 20.45
C ALA A 477 2.56 18.89 20.11
N ASP A 478 2.70 19.19 18.82
CA ASP A 478 3.31 20.43 18.33
C ASP A 478 2.52 21.68 18.80
N ALA A 479 1.19 21.62 18.79
CA ALA A 479 0.33 22.72 19.25
C ALA A 479 0.49 23.08 20.74
N ARG A 480 1.08 22.17 21.54
CA ARG A 480 1.38 22.45 22.95
C ARG A 480 2.64 23.29 23.15
N ASN A 481 3.35 23.66 22.06
CA ASN A 481 4.63 24.38 22.09
C ASN A 481 5.64 23.76 23.07
N ALA A 482 5.65 22.44 23.17
CA ALA A 482 6.55 21.71 24.04
C ALA A 482 7.98 21.90 23.57
N VAL A 483 8.84 22.44 24.43
CA VAL A 483 10.27 22.56 24.15
C VAL A 483 10.93 21.19 24.40
N PHE A 484 11.27 20.51 23.34
CA PHE A 484 12.01 19.25 23.39
C PHE A 484 13.51 19.55 23.52
N SER A 485 13.97 19.76 24.74
CA SER A 485 15.37 20.01 25.00
C SER A 485 15.91 19.06 26.07
N TYR A 486 17.15 18.67 25.91
CA TYR A 486 17.92 17.98 26.94
C TYR A 486 19.06 18.89 27.36
N ASN A 487 19.02 19.37 28.61
CA ASN A 487 20.00 20.30 29.09
C ASN A 487 21.17 19.54 29.76
N ILE A 488 22.32 19.53 29.09
CA ILE A 488 23.56 18.88 29.56
C ILE A 488 23.95 19.39 30.96
N ARG A 489 23.74 20.68 31.22
CA ARG A 489 24.04 21.32 32.50
C ARG A 489 23.28 20.67 33.68
N ASP A 490 22.05 20.28 33.48
CA ASP A 490 21.20 19.67 34.51
C ASP A 490 21.54 18.19 34.73
N HIS A 491 22.11 17.57 33.71
CA HIS A 491 22.43 16.13 33.66
C HIS A 491 23.93 15.83 33.60
N TYR A 492 24.81 16.80 33.95
CA TYR A 492 26.23 16.70 33.76
C TYR A 492 26.89 15.46 34.37
N LYS A 493 26.33 14.91 35.48
CA LYS A 493 26.84 13.70 36.14
C LYS A 493 26.72 12.45 35.28
N ASP A 494 25.72 12.38 34.40
CA ASP A 494 25.47 11.23 33.56
C ASP A 494 26.54 11.02 32.49
N PHE A 495 27.30 12.09 32.18
CA PHE A 495 28.39 12.09 31.19
C PHE A 495 29.70 11.54 31.75
N ALA A 496 29.88 11.56 33.06
CA ALA A 496 31.12 11.09 33.68
C ALA A 496 31.23 9.55 33.58
N SER A 497 32.43 9.07 33.19
CA SER A 497 32.77 7.64 33.14
C SER A 497 33.65 7.24 34.33
N ASN A 498 34.19 8.23 35.05
CA ASN A 498 35.08 8.06 36.19
C ASN A 498 35.04 9.30 37.10
N ASP A 499 35.69 9.20 38.26
CA ASP A 499 35.75 10.27 39.28
C ASP A 499 36.45 11.54 38.79
N GLU A 500 37.46 11.43 37.91
CA GLU A 500 38.18 12.58 37.34
C GLU A 500 37.29 13.38 36.42
N GLU A 501 36.57 12.70 35.52
CA GLU A 501 35.57 13.32 34.64
C GLU A 501 34.42 13.94 35.44
N LEU A 502 33.97 13.28 36.52
CA LEU A 502 32.92 13.83 37.40
C LEU A 502 33.38 15.11 38.07
N ALA A 503 34.66 15.16 38.57
CA ALA A 503 35.22 16.36 39.17
C ALA A 503 35.33 17.50 38.13
N LEU A 504 35.77 17.19 36.90
CA LEU A 504 35.86 18.14 35.80
C LEU A 504 34.49 18.74 35.43
N LEU A 505 33.47 17.88 35.20
CA LEU A 505 32.12 18.30 34.89
C LEU A 505 31.46 19.05 36.04
N THR A 506 31.75 18.71 37.27
CA THR A 506 31.30 19.47 38.46
C THR A 506 31.86 20.89 38.47
N ARG A 507 33.18 21.04 38.17
CA ARG A 507 33.83 22.35 38.03
C ARG A 507 33.22 23.16 36.87
N TRP A 508 32.97 22.52 35.71
CA TRP A 508 32.33 23.13 34.56
C TRP A 508 30.91 23.59 34.88
N LYS A 509 30.10 22.75 35.53
CA LYS A 509 28.76 23.09 35.97
C LYS A 509 28.73 24.34 36.86
N LYS A 510 29.63 24.39 37.85
CA LYS A 510 29.74 25.54 38.72
C LYS A 510 30.09 26.80 37.93
N TRP A 511 31.10 26.71 37.03
CA TRP A 511 31.50 27.84 36.19
C TRP A 511 30.38 28.30 35.28
N ILE A 512 29.62 27.40 34.63
CA ILE A 512 28.52 27.78 33.72
C ILE A 512 27.37 28.46 34.49
N ASP A 513 27.10 28.02 35.73
CA ASP A 513 26.09 28.65 36.59
C ASP A 513 26.51 30.09 36.99
N GLU A 514 27.76 30.30 37.40
CA GLU A 514 28.29 31.60 37.72
C GLU A 514 28.35 32.53 36.50
N SER A 515 28.82 32.02 35.36
CA SER A 515 28.88 32.76 34.09
C SER A 515 27.52 33.19 33.60
N THR A 516 26.52 32.29 33.64
CA THR A 516 25.16 32.59 33.27
C THR A 516 24.58 33.75 34.08
N ALA A 517 24.78 33.75 35.40
CA ALA A 517 24.31 34.80 36.27
C ALA A 517 24.99 36.17 35.96
N ILE A 518 26.28 36.16 35.59
CA ILE A 518 27.02 37.36 35.18
C ILE A 518 26.49 37.89 33.84
N ILE A 519 26.28 37.00 32.84
CA ILE A 519 25.78 37.35 31.50
C ILE A 519 24.36 37.91 31.57
N GLU A 520 23.50 37.30 32.38
CA GLU A 520 22.13 37.74 32.54
C GLU A 520 22.00 39.12 33.18
N ALA A 521 22.98 39.52 33.98
CA ALA A 521 23.03 40.86 34.60
C ALA A 521 23.37 41.98 33.57
N GLU A 522 23.86 41.66 32.39
CA GLU A 522 24.17 42.63 31.35
C GLU A 522 22.91 43.23 30.72
N PRO A 523 22.89 44.56 30.42
CA PRO A 523 21.66 45.29 30.08
C PRO A 523 21.20 45.09 28.62
N THR A 524 22.07 44.73 27.71
CA THR A 524 21.73 44.56 26.27
C THR A 524 22.18 43.21 25.71
N ALA A 525 21.58 42.78 24.59
CA ALA A 525 21.97 41.55 23.91
C ALA A 525 23.42 41.55 23.47
N GLU A 526 23.93 42.66 22.94
CA GLU A 526 25.30 42.82 22.49
C GLU A 526 26.28 42.82 23.68
N ALA A 527 25.88 43.36 24.86
CA ALA A 527 26.69 43.28 26.08
C ALA A 527 26.74 41.83 26.60
N LYS A 528 25.64 41.11 26.56
CA LYS A 528 25.55 39.67 26.93
C LYS A 528 26.48 38.83 26.06
N GLU A 529 26.40 39.01 24.74
CA GLU A 529 27.23 38.28 23.78
C GLU A 529 28.75 38.54 24.00
N ARG A 530 29.15 39.81 24.14
CA ARG A 530 30.52 40.16 24.44
C ARG A 530 31.00 39.55 25.76
N LYS A 531 30.15 39.55 26.80
CA LYS A 531 30.48 39.00 28.09
C LYS A 531 30.62 37.49 28.07
N SER A 532 29.76 36.82 27.30
CA SER A 532 29.87 35.40 27.03
C SER A 532 31.24 35.05 26.41
N HIS A 533 31.61 35.73 25.32
CA HIS A 533 32.89 35.50 24.65
C HIS A 533 34.08 35.75 25.53
N GLU A 534 34.01 36.78 26.40
CA GLU A 534 35.08 37.07 27.38
C GLU A 534 35.24 35.90 28.37
N LEU A 535 34.14 35.44 28.97
CA LEU A 535 34.13 34.35 29.95
C LEU A 535 34.57 33.03 29.35
N ASP A 536 34.13 32.72 28.12
CA ASP A 536 34.51 31.52 27.37
C ASP A 536 36.02 31.54 27.08
N SER A 537 36.57 32.67 26.65
CA SER A 537 38.01 32.83 26.40
C SER A 537 38.86 32.63 27.66
N LEU A 538 38.38 33.10 28.82
CA LEU A 538 39.06 32.95 30.10
C LEU A 538 39.05 31.48 30.60
N ASN A 539 38.14 30.66 30.13
CA ASN A 539 37.96 29.26 30.52
C ASN A 539 38.13 28.27 29.37
N ALA A 540 38.83 28.68 28.33
CA ALA A 540 38.97 27.90 27.10
C ALA A 540 39.51 26.49 27.33
N ASP A 541 40.47 26.31 28.25
CA ASP A 541 41.00 24.98 28.58
C ASP A 541 39.96 24.09 29.27
N LEU A 542 39.12 24.64 30.17
CA LEU A 542 38.06 23.90 30.82
C LEU A 542 37.01 23.46 29.80
N ILE A 543 36.58 24.36 28.91
CA ILE A 543 35.64 24.06 27.83
C ILE A 543 36.20 22.95 26.96
N LYS A 544 37.45 23.06 26.51
CA LYS A 544 38.12 22.06 25.67
C LYS A 544 38.19 20.66 26.30
N GLU A 545 38.45 20.58 27.60
CA GLU A 545 38.46 19.29 28.29
C GLU A 545 37.05 18.69 28.44
N VAL A 546 36.05 19.52 28.70
CA VAL A 546 34.63 19.07 28.73
C VAL A 546 34.17 18.64 27.35
N ASP A 547 34.55 19.36 26.30
CA ASP A 547 34.19 19.01 24.91
C ASP A 547 34.68 17.60 24.54
N LYS A 548 35.85 17.16 25.02
CA LYS A 548 36.36 15.79 24.83
C LYS A 548 35.42 14.74 25.42
N ILE A 549 34.71 15.05 26.51
CA ILE A 549 33.75 14.14 27.15
C ILE A 549 32.42 14.15 26.38
N VAL A 550 31.89 15.35 26.07
CA VAL A 550 30.55 15.49 25.45
C VAL A 550 30.52 15.15 23.96
N GLN A 551 31.65 15.09 23.28
CA GLN A 551 31.78 14.66 21.89
C GLN A 551 31.96 13.13 21.72
N THR A 552 31.92 12.36 22.82
CA THR A 552 32.04 10.90 22.73
C THR A 552 30.77 10.24 22.22
N PRO A 553 30.85 9.06 21.57
CA PRO A 553 29.66 8.29 21.17
C PRO A 553 28.72 7.97 22.34
N ARG A 554 29.29 7.75 23.56
CA ARG A 554 28.49 7.53 24.77
C ARG A 554 27.71 8.79 25.16
N ALA A 555 28.32 9.96 25.09
CA ALA A 555 27.66 11.22 25.38
C ALA A 555 26.52 11.51 24.38
N SER A 556 26.73 11.23 23.10
CA SER A 556 25.67 11.31 22.07
C SER A 556 24.46 10.44 22.46
N LYS A 557 24.68 9.20 22.89
CA LYS A 557 23.61 8.32 23.37
C LYS A 557 22.88 8.84 24.61
N ILE A 558 23.56 9.51 25.51
CA ILE A 558 22.98 10.15 26.71
C ILE A 558 22.06 11.29 26.26
N ILE A 559 22.52 12.17 25.38
CA ILE A 559 21.76 13.31 24.88
C ILE A 559 20.51 12.84 24.12
N HIS A 560 20.67 11.94 23.15
CA HIS A 560 19.58 11.44 22.32
C HIS A 560 18.59 10.61 23.13
N GLY A 561 19.06 9.79 24.08
CA GLY A 561 18.18 9.06 24.99
C GLY A 561 17.40 9.97 25.92
N GLY A 562 18.03 11.04 26.45
CA GLY A 562 17.37 12.05 27.27
C GLY A 562 16.33 12.86 26.49
N LEU A 563 16.66 13.26 25.25
CA LEU A 563 15.71 13.90 24.34
C LEU A 563 14.51 13.00 24.06
N LEU A 564 14.75 11.71 23.76
CA LEU A 564 13.67 10.73 23.56
C LEU A 564 12.74 10.66 24.77
N VAL A 565 13.29 10.49 25.98
CA VAL A 565 12.47 10.40 27.21
C VAL A 565 11.66 11.67 27.43
N ASN A 566 12.22 12.85 27.18
CA ASN A 566 11.49 14.11 27.31
C ASN A 566 10.38 14.24 26.25
N THR A 567 10.67 13.87 25.01
CA THR A 567 9.68 13.80 23.92
C THR A 567 8.51 12.90 24.30
N LEU A 568 8.80 11.68 24.78
CA LEU A 568 7.77 10.73 25.18
C LEU A 568 6.91 11.23 26.35
N LYS A 569 7.49 11.93 27.33
CA LYS A 569 6.74 12.58 28.40
C LYS A 569 5.76 13.62 27.87
N GLN A 570 6.17 14.42 26.88
CA GLN A 570 5.26 15.41 26.26
C GLN A 570 4.14 14.74 25.46
N HIS A 571 4.45 13.69 24.71
CA HIS A 571 3.42 12.87 24.05
C HIS A 571 2.47 12.22 25.06
N GLN A 572 2.96 11.74 26.18
CA GLN A 572 2.12 11.18 27.25
C GLN A 572 1.14 12.22 27.80
N LEU A 573 1.61 13.45 28.07
CA LEU A 573 0.73 14.55 28.51
C LEU A 573 -0.33 14.90 27.44
N THR A 574 0.04 14.85 26.17
CA THR A 574 -0.90 15.07 25.06
C THR A 574 -1.96 13.96 25.03
N LEU A 575 -1.54 12.70 25.06
CA LEU A 575 -2.44 11.54 25.09
C LEU A 575 -3.38 11.52 26.28
N ASP A 576 -2.88 11.95 27.46
CA ASP A 576 -3.69 12.09 28.66
C ASP A 576 -4.76 13.19 28.51
N SER A 577 -4.39 14.33 27.90
CA SER A 577 -5.34 15.42 27.65
C SER A 577 -6.44 15.04 26.63
N LEU A 578 -6.13 14.13 25.72
CA LEU A 578 -7.08 13.57 24.73
C LEU A 578 -7.88 12.38 25.26
N ALA A 579 -7.67 11.97 26.51
CA ALA A 579 -8.25 10.78 27.14
C ALA A 579 -8.05 9.51 26.27
N ALA A 580 -6.85 9.35 25.69
CA ALA A 580 -6.53 8.25 24.80
C ALA A 580 -6.66 6.89 25.49
N ASP A 581 -7.14 5.89 24.72
CA ASP A 581 -7.17 4.50 25.18
C ASP A 581 -5.76 4.01 25.56
N PRO A 582 -5.58 3.21 26.62
CA PRO A 582 -4.26 2.71 27.02
C PRO A 582 -3.48 2.02 25.90
N PHE A 583 -4.15 1.24 25.06
CA PHE A 583 -3.49 0.61 23.91
C PHE A 583 -2.95 1.65 22.91
N ILE A 584 -3.71 2.69 22.59
CA ILE A 584 -3.25 3.78 21.70
C ILE A 584 -2.09 4.54 22.33
N LYS A 585 -2.10 4.77 23.63
CA LYS A 585 -0.97 5.38 24.36
C LYS A 585 0.31 4.57 24.18
N ASP A 586 0.25 3.29 24.49
CA ASP A 586 1.40 2.39 24.38
C ASP A 586 1.92 2.28 22.95
N VAL A 587 1.02 2.12 21.97
CA VAL A 587 1.38 2.07 20.54
C VAL A 587 2.04 3.36 20.10
N TRP A 588 1.51 4.51 20.49
CA TRP A 588 2.07 5.80 20.09
C TRP A 588 3.45 6.05 20.67
N LEU A 589 3.61 5.81 21.97
CA LEU A 589 4.91 5.95 22.63
C LEU A 589 5.96 4.99 22.04
N ALA A 590 5.53 3.75 21.72
CA ALA A 590 6.42 2.79 21.06
C ALA A 590 6.82 3.23 19.65
N ARG A 591 5.88 3.78 18.85
CA ARG A 591 6.20 4.34 17.52
C ARG A 591 7.24 5.44 17.61
N GLN A 592 7.11 6.36 18.56
CA GLN A 592 8.07 7.45 18.76
C GLN A 592 9.44 6.91 19.14
N ALA A 593 9.51 5.91 20.04
CA ALA A 593 10.76 5.26 20.43
C ALA A 593 11.42 4.52 19.25
N LEU A 594 10.66 3.73 18.50
CA LEU A 594 11.14 3.00 17.31
C LEU A 594 11.63 3.95 16.22
N SER A 595 10.87 5.02 15.96
CA SER A 595 11.26 6.06 14.99
C SER A 595 12.56 6.74 15.38
N HIS A 596 12.72 7.06 16.67
CA HIS A 596 13.95 7.67 17.20
C HIS A 596 15.16 6.74 17.03
N ILE A 597 15.05 5.46 17.45
CA ILE A 597 16.10 4.47 17.29
C ILE A 597 16.49 4.31 15.81
N ASP A 598 15.51 4.28 14.93
CA ASP A 598 15.69 4.11 13.48
C ASP A 598 16.31 5.36 12.83
N HIS A 599 16.01 6.55 13.35
CA HIS A 599 16.59 7.81 12.90
C HIS A 599 18.06 7.92 13.32
N GLU A 600 18.34 7.69 14.61
CA GLU A 600 19.68 7.81 15.17
C GLU A 600 20.61 6.66 14.76
N ARG A 601 20.07 5.54 14.35
CA ARG A 601 20.82 4.34 13.96
C ARG A 601 21.78 3.86 15.05
N THR A 602 21.39 4.03 16.32
CA THR A 602 22.18 3.65 17.48
C THR A 602 21.34 2.92 18.51
N SER A 603 21.97 2.05 19.29
CA SER A 603 21.33 1.42 20.44
C SER A 603 21.11 2.43 21.58
N LEU A 604 20.07 2.24 22.35
CA LEU A 604 19.79 2.99 23.58
C LEU A 604 20.64 2.48 24.74
N LEU A 605 20.90 3.35 25.68
CA LEU A 605 21.52 2.96 26.97
C LEU A 605 20.53 2.14 27.82
N PRO A 606 20.98 1.17 28.64
CA PRO A 606 20.11 0.31 29.45
C PRO A 606 19.11 1.07 30.32
N ASN A 607 19.51 2.18 30.95
CA ASN A 607 18.66 3.02 31.79
C ASN A 607 17.53 3.70 30.98
N ILE A 608 17.77 4.00 29.72
CA ILE A 608 16.74 4.53 28.82
C ILE A 608 15.73 3.43 28.48
N VAL A 609 16.20 2.23 28.13
CA VAL A 609 15.33 1.06 27.88
C VAL A 609 14.46 0.76 29.12
N ASP A 610 15.03 0.80 30.34
CA ASP A 610 14.28 0.59 31.57
C ASP A 610 13.22 1.69 31.77
N THR A 611 13.53 2.94 31.42
CA THR A 611 12.56 4.04 31.46
C THR A 611 11.41 3.80 30.48
N LEU A 612 11.68 3.34 29.24
CA LEU A 612 10.66 3.00 28.27
C LEU A 612 9.75 1.87 28.75
N LYS A 613 10.32 0.83 29.39
CA LYS A 613 9.55 -0.26 30.01
C LYS A 613 8.63 0.22 31.14
N ALA A 614 9.01 1.25 31.86
CA ALA A 614 8.17 1.85 32.89
C ALA A 614 7.04 2.74 32.31
N MET A 615 7.24 3.30 31.13
CA MET A 615 6.25 4.18 30.46
C MET A 615 5.23 3.42 29.61
N ILE A 616 5.59 2.27 29.05
CA ILE A 616 4.80 1.48 28.08
C ILE A 616 4.38 0.17 28.73
N GLY A 617 3.08 -0.05 28.83
CA GLY A 617 2.52 -1.26 29.47
C GLY A 617 2.36 -2.46 28.54
N ASN A 618 2.32 -2.24 27.21
CA ASN A 618 2.08 -3.28 26.23
C ASN A 618 3.36 -4.10 25.95
N PRO A 619 3.38 -5.43 26.26
CA PRO A 619 4.57 -6.25 26.11
C PRO A 619 5.03 -6.42 24.65
N ASP A 620 4.13 -6.39 23.68
CA ASP A 620 4.52 -6.48 22.25
C ASP A 620 5.25 -5.19 21.81
N CYS A 621 4.81 -4.03 22.28
CA CYS A 621 5.50 -2.75 22.04
C CYS A 621 6.93 -2.78 22.63
N ILE A 622 7.08 -3.27 23.85
CA ILE A 622 8.40 -3.41 24.50
C ILE A 622 9.28 -4.39 23.73
N ALA A 623 8.75 -5.56 23.35
CA ALA A 623 9.52 -6.56 22.59
C ALA A 623 10.01 -6.01 21.25
N MET A 624 9.23 -5.15 20.60
CA MET A 624 9.63 -4.51 19.33
C MET A 624 10.76 -3.50 19.56
N ILE A 625 10.69 -2.70 20.64
CA ILE A 625 11.74 -1.74 21.01
C ILE A 625 13.03 -2.50 21.34
N GLU A 626 12.96 -3.54 22.16
CA GLU A 626 14.12 -4.37 22.51
C GLU A 626 14.76 -5.00 21.28
N LYS A 627 13.95 -5.59 20.39
CA LYS A 627 14.44 -6.18 19.14
C LYS A 627 15.18 -5.15 18.26
N GLN A 628 14.63 -3.94 18.12
CA GLN A 628 15.26 -2.86 17.34
C GLN A 628 16.54 -2.38 18.01
N ASN A 629 16.50 -2.25 19.33
CA ASN A 629 17.68 -1.89 20.13
C ASN A 629 18.82 -2.91 20.00
N ASP A 630 18.51 -4.21 20.13
CA ASP A 630 19.47 -5.30 19.97
C ASP A 630 20.04 -5.36 18.54
N HIS A 631 19.21 -5.04 17.53
CA HIS A 631 19.67 -4.94 16.15
C HIS A 631 20.80 -3.89 16.01
N TYR A 632 20.58 -2.67 16.51
CA TYR A 632 21.61 -1.64 16.43
C TYR A 632 22.80 -1.91 17.34
N LEU A 633 22.59 -2.53 18.50
CA LEU A 633 23.69 -2.97 19.35
C LEU A 633 24.60 -4.01 18.63
N ALA A 634 24.00 -4.92 17.88
CA ALA A 634 24.76 -5.87 17.06
C ALA A 634 25.54 -5.19 15.92
N ILE A 635 24.94 -4.17 15.26
CA ILE A 635 25.61 -3.37 14.23
C ILE A 635 26.78 -2.59 14.82
N GLU A 636 26.60 -1.92 15.95
CA GLU A 636 27.66 -1.17 16.64
C GLU A 636 28.87 -2.05 16.94
N ASN A 637 28.63 -3.30 17.36
CA ASN A 637 29.66 -4.27 17.69
C ASN A 637 30.25 -5.00 16.46
N ARG A 638 29.72 -4.77 15.25
CA ARG A 638 30.26 -5.38 14.03
C ARG A 638 31.60 -4.76 13.69
N GLU A 639 32.60 -5.59 13.50
CA GLU A 639 33.87 -5.18 12.94
C GLU A 639 33.73 -4.87 11.44
N PHE A 640 34.44 -3.85 10.99
CA PHE A 640 34.56 -3.50 9.59
C PHE A 640 35.92 -2.85 9.30
N ASP A 641 36.31 -2.83 8.02
CA ASP A 641 37.56 -2.20 7.60
C ASP A 641 37.46 -0.67 7.69
N LYS A 642 38.02 -0.10 8.75
CA LYS A 642 38.05 1.36 8.96
C LYS A 642 38.86 2.12 7.93
N LEU A 643 39.73 1.45 7.13
CA LEU A 643 40.51 2.10 6.08
C LEU A 643 39.64 2.72 4.98
N VAL A 644 38.37 2.26 4.85
CA VAL A 644 37.42 2.88 3.92
C VAL A 644 36.98 4.28 4.39
N LEU A 645 37.07 4.59 5.68
CA LEU A 645 36.76 5.92 6.23
C LEU A 645 37.94 6.86 6.02
N LYS A 646 37.69 8.00 5.39
CA LYS A 646 38.73 8.99 5.07
C LYS A 646 38.62 10.20 6.00
N SER A 647 39.75 10.64 6.55
CA SER A 647 39.84 11.90 7.31
C SER A 647 39.67 13.11 6.37
N SER A 648 39.03 14.15 6.88
CA SER A 648 38.94 15.47 6.24
C SER A 648 40.03 16.46 6.71
N ASP A 649 40.99 16.05 7.56
CA ASP A 649 41.99 16.94 8.14
C ASP A 649 42.84 17.64 7.08
N ASN A 650 43.20 16.94 6.01
CA ASN A 650 43.95 17.48 4.88
C ASN A 650 43.11 18.35 3.91
N LEU A 651 41.86 18.54 4.21
CA LEU A 651 40.91 19.34 3.44
C LEU A 651 40.49 20.62 4.20
N ALA A 652 40.97 20.80 5.43
CA ALA A 652 40.51 21.87 6.33
C ALA A 652 40.65 23.29 5.78
N ASP A 653 41.69 23.53 4.94
CA ASP A 653 41.97 24.84 4.34
C ASP A 653 41.16 25.14 3.08
N LEU A 654 40.32 24.19 2.62
CA LEU A 654 39.54 24.30 1.40
C LEU A 654 38.07 24.54 1.72
N SER A 655 37.47 25.59 1.13
CA SER A 655 36.07 25.97 1.35
C SER A 655 35.26 26.01 0.04
N GLU A 656 35.92 26.05 -1.13
CA GLU A 656 35.23 26.06 -2.44
C GLU A 656 35.03 24.64 -2.99
N GLY A 657 33.84 24.37 -3.56
CA GLY A 657 33.43 23.02 -3.97
C GLY A 657 34.34 22.37 -5.00
N GLU A 658 34.76 23.10 -6.03
CA GLU A 658 35.61 22.55 -7.11
C GLU A 658 37.02 22.19 -6.64
N PRO A 659 37.79 23.04 -5.96
CA PRO A 659 39.09 22.68 -5.41
C PRO A 659 39.01 21.51 -4.42
N LEU A 660 37.99 21.52 -3.58
CA LEU A 660 37.76 20.48 -2.57
C LEU A 660 37.48 19.11 -3.25
N LEU A 661 36.59 19.08 -4.24
CA LEU A 661 36.29 17.88 -4.99
C LEU A 661 37.52 17.35 -5.76
N LYS A 662 38.27 18.23 -6.41
CA LYS A 662 39.54 17.86 -7.09
C LYS A 662 40.52 17.22 -6.12
N LYS A 663 40.64 17.75 -4.90
CA LYS A 663 41.52 17.18 -3.89
C LYS A 663 41.09 15.81 -3.42
N ILE A 664 39.79 15.60 -3.25
CA ILE A 664 39.18 14.30 -2.90
C ILE A 664 39.42 13.26 -4.01
N LEU A 665 39.32 13.66 -5.27
CA LEU A 665 39.49 12.78 -6.44
C LEU A 665 40.95 12.47 -6.77
N GLU A 666 41.91 13.29 -6.33
CA GLU A 666 43.35 13.18 -6.65
C GLU A 666 43.94 11.77 -6.42
N PRO A 667 43.64 11.05 -5.31
CA PRO A 667 44.15 9.70 -5.06
C PRO A 667 43.63 8.63 -6.01
N TYR A 668 42.56 8.91 -6.76
CA TYR A 668 41.87 7.94 -7.58
C TYR A 668 42.10 8.17 -9.09
N LYS A 669 43.01 9.04 -9.47
CA LYS A 669 43.41 9.22 -10.87
C LYS A 669 43.85 7.89 -11.51
N GLY A 670 43.43 7.68 -12.75
CA GLY A 670 43.61 6.42 -13.46
C GLY A 670 42.46 5.43 -13.33
N LYS A 671 41.49 5.66 -12.47
CA LYS A 671 40.27 4.86 -12.30
C LYS A 671 39.04 5.66 -12.70
N PHE A 672 37.96 4.97 -13.07
CA PHE A 672 36.64 5.58 -13.02
C PHE A 672 36.24 5.81 -11.57
N VAL A 673 35.61 6.94 -11.26
CA VAL A 673 35.08 7.20 -9.92
C VAL A 673 33.56 7.33 -9.98
N LEU A 674 32.87 6.41 -9.35
CA LEU A 674 31.43 6.51 -9.12
C LEU A 674 31.22 7.19 -7.77
N LEU A 675 30.77 8.44 -7.83
CA LEU A 675 30.47 9.26 -6.66
C LEU A 675 28.98 9.10 -6.31
N ASP A 676 28.70 8.72 -5.07
CA ASP A 676 27.37 8.68 -4.45
C ASP A 676 27.28 9.74 -3.34
N ILE A 677 26.35 10.68 -3.48
CA ILE A 677 26.04 11.70 -2.48
C ILE A 677 24.75 11.29 -1.79
N TRP A 678 24.84 10.96 -0.50
CA TRP A 678 23.81 10.33 0.29
C TRP A 678 23.70 10.90 1.70
N GLY A 679 22.73 10.42 2.50
CA GLY A 679 22.61 10.81 3.90
C GLY A 679 22.01 9.68 4.75
N THR A 680 22.35 9.61 6.04
CA THR A 680 21.81 8.61 6.98
C THR A 680 20.30 8.74 7.17
N TRP A 681 19.77 9.92 6.97
CA TRP A 681 18.34 10.27 7.02
C TRP A 681 17.57 9.90 5.73
N CYS A 682 18.25 9.62 4.62
CA CYS A 682 17.68 9.41 3.30
C CYS A 682 17.26 7.94 3.11
N GLY A 683 15.96 7.67 3.04
CA GLY A 683 15.41 6.32 2.81
C GLY A 683 15.85 5.68 1.50
N PRO A 684 15.65 6.34 0.32
CA PRO A 684 16.10 5.81 -0.97
C PRO A 684 17.61 5.58 -1.06
N CYS A 685 18.42 6.38 -0.34
CA CYS A 685 19.87 6.17 -0.28
C CYS A 685 20.21 4.84 0.41
N LYS A 686 19.54 4.55 1.52
CA LYS A 686 19.74 3.29 2.27
C LYS A 686 19.29 2.08 1.47
N GLU A 687 18.22 2.22 0.70
CA GLU A 687 17.80 1.19 -0.26
C GLU A 687 18.89 0.91 -1.29
N ALA A 688 19.45 1.94 -1.92
CA ALA A 688 20.57 1.78 -2.85
C ALA A 688 21.78 1.12 -2.19
N LEU A 689 22.18 1.57 -0.98
CA LEU A 689 23.31 0.99 -0.24
C LEU A 689 23.09 -0.49 0.11
N SER A 690 21.85 -0.95 0.29
CA SER A 690 21.54 -2.36 0.56
C SER A 690 21.91 -3.29 -0.60
N HIS A 691 22.01 -2.76 -1.83
CA HIS A 691 22.40 -3.47 -3.04
C HIS A 691 23.88 -3.31 -3.41
N SER A 692 24.68 -2.62 -2.58
CA SER A 692 26.10 -2.34 -2.88
C SER A 692 26.94 -3.60 -3.17
N THR A 693 26.67 -4.72 -2.50
CA THR A 693 27.36 -6.00 -2.73
C THR A 693 27.12 -6.53 -4.16
N GLU A 694 25.90 -6.40 -4.65
CA GLU A 694 25.53 -6.79 -6.03
C GLU A 694 26.18 -5.86 -7.03
N GLU A 695 26.16 -4.55 -6.76
CA GLU A 695 26.82 -3.52 -7.57
C GLU A 695 28.32 -3.79 -7.71
N TYR A 696 29.02 -4.02 -6.59
CA TYR A 696 30.47 -4.33 -6.62
C TYR A 696 30.77 -5.62 -7.37
N ALA A 697 29.94 -6.65 -7.20
CA ALA A 697 30.10 -7.92 -7.93
C ALA A 697 29.88 -7.75 -9.44
N ARG A 698 28.88 -6.96 -9.83
CA ARG A 698 28.53 -6.74 -11.25
C ARG A 698 29.57 -5.88 -11.96
N LEU A 699 30.12 -4.88 -11.28
CA LEU A 699 31.05 -3.88 -11.87
C LEU A 699 32.53 -4.18 -11.61
N LYS A 700 32.89 -5.33 -11.04
CA LYS A 700 34.28 -5.69 -10.63
C LYS A 700 35.33 -5.61 -11.73
N ASP A 701 34.93 -5.77 -13.00
CA ASP A 701 35.81 -5.83 -14.15
C ASP A 701 36.12 -4.44 -14.79
N TYR A 702 35.59 -3.34 -14.16
CA TYR A 702 35.67 -1.99 -14.72
C TYR A 702 36.64 -1.04 -14.01
N ASP A 703 37.48 -1.50 -13.08
CA ASP A 703 38.45 -0.66 -12.33
C ASP A 703 37.82 0.64 -11.79
N ILE A 704 36.74 0.49 -11.05
CA ILE A 704 35.97 1.59 -10.44
C ILE A 704 36.42 1.83 -9.00
N GLN A 705 36.54 3.11 -8.64
CA GLN A 705 36.56 3.58 -7.26
C GLN A 705 35.14 4.04 -6.87
N TYR A 706 34.59 3.46 -5.83
CA TYR A 706 33.32 3.88 -5.23
C TYR A 706 33.63 4.94 -4.16
N LEU A 707 33.09 6.13 -4.35
CA LEU A 707 33.31 7.27 -3.48
C LEU A 707 31.97 7.74 -2.91
N TYR A 708 31.87 7.75 -1.60
CA TYR A 708 30.64 8.11 -0.88
C TYR A 708 30.85 9.40 -0.11
N LEU A 709 30.01 10.42 -0.33
CA LEU A 709 29.98 11.66 0.42
C LEU A 709 28.68 11.74 1.23
N ALA A 710 28.80 11.82 2.55
CA ALA A 710 27.67 11.85 3.45
C ALA A 710 27.19 13.29 3.72
N ASN A 711 25.91 13.56 3.43
CA ASN A 711 25.25 14.83 3.73
C ASN A 711 24.63 14.78 5.13
N GLU A 712 24.91 15.80 5.95
CA GLU A 712 24.30 16.04 7.28
C GLU A 712 24.12 14.74 8.11
N SER A 713 25.15 13.92 8.18
CA SER A 713 25.11 12.60 8.81
C SER A 713 25.95 12.59 10.09
N PRO A 714 25.32 12.37 11.27
CA PRO A 714 26.07 12.23 12.53
C PRO A 714 27.09 11.08 12.43
N GLN A 715 28.28 11.26 13.02
CA GLN A 715 29.39 10.31 12.86
C GLN A 715 29.01 8.87 13.20
N THR A 716 28.37 8.67 14.35
CA THR A 716 27.97 7.32 14.80
C THR A 716 26.94 6.67 13.87
N SER A 717 25.90 7.44 13.46
CA SER A 717 24.88 6.97 12.53
C SER A 717 25.49 6.62 11.16
N TRP A 718 26.43 7.46 10.69
CA TRP A 718 27.14 7.26 9.43
C TRP A 718 27.94 5.95 9.43
N GLU A 719 28.75 5.71 10.46
CA GLU A 719 29.51 4.47 10.60
C GLU A 719 28.60 3.24 10.71
N ASN A 720 27.47 3.37 11.43
CA ASN A 720 26.53 2.27 11.61
C ASN A 720 25.80 1.91 10.30
N VAL A 721 25.44 2.89 9.45
CA VAL A 721 24.90 2.61 8.12
C VAL A 721 25.91 1.86 7.24
N ILE A 722 27.19 2.29 7.24
CA ILE A 722 28.25 1.59 6.49
C ILE A 722 28.39 0.14 6.96
N LYS A 723 28.35 -0.11 8.28
CA LYS A 723 28.40 -1.45 8.86
C LYS A 723 27.17 -2.27 8.54
N GLU A 724 25.98 -1.66 8.63
CA GLU A 724 24.70 -2.32 8.43
C GLU A 724 24.59 -2.90 7.02
N TYR A 725 24.90 -2.10 6.02
CA TYR A 725 24.83 -2.49 4.61
C TYR A 725 26.13 -3.07 4.04
N ASN A 726 27.17 -3.21 4.90
CA ASN A 726 28.47 -3.74 4.49
C ASN A 726 29.09 -2.98 3.30
N VAL A 727 28.98 -1.64 3.31
CA VAL A 727 29.50 -0.78 2.24
C VAL A 727 31.00 -0.59 2.42
N SER A 728 31.75 -1.66 2.16
CA SER A 728 33.20 -1.72 2.37
C SER A 728 33.88 -2.57 1.32
N GLY A 729 35.18 -2.31 1.08
CA GLY A 729 35.97 -3.06 0.12
C GLY A 729 37.23 -2.29 -0.33
N PRO A 730 38.10 -2.92 -1.12
CA PRO A 730 39.37 -2.34 -1.53
C PRO A 730 39.26 -1.08 -2.39
N ASN A 731 38.16 -0.91 -3.10
CA ASN A 731 37.89 0.25 -3.96
C ASN A 731 36.77 1.13 -3.40
N VAL A 732 36.59 1.15 -2.08
CA VAL A 732 35.53 1.93 -1.40
C VAL A 732 36.18 3.02 -0.54
N ALA A 733 35.65 4.23 -0.62
CA ALA A 733 36.05 5.35 0.22
C ALA A 733 34.84 6.17 0.67
N HIS A 734 34.76 6.49 1.96
CA HIS A 734 33.71 7.28 2.56
C HIS A 734 34.27 8.55 3.18
N TYR A 735 33.63 9.68 2.89
CA TYR A 735 33.87 10.94 3.57
C TYR A 735 32.60 11.43 4.28
N ASN A 736 32.75 11.90 5.49
CA ASN A 736 31.78 12.66 6.24
C ASN A 736 32.37 14.05 6.51
N LEU A 737 32.13 14.96 5.56
CA LEU A 737 32.72 16.30 5.56
C LEU A 737 31.98 17.23 6.52
N PRO A 738 32.64 18.29 7.03
CA PRO A 738 31.97 19.39 7.67
C PRO A 738 30.86 19.95 6.78
N ARG A 739 29.73 20.38 7.37
CA ARG A 739 28.52 20.81 6.67
C ARG A 739 28.78 21.82 5.55
N GLU A 740 29.62 22.82 5.81
CA GLU A 740 29.93 23.86 4.83
C GLU A 740 30.69 23.31 3.61
N GLN A 741 31.65 22.40 3.84
CA GLN A 741 32.40 21.75 2.76
C GLN A 741 31.52 20.82 1.93
N GLN A 742 30.67 20.02 2.57
CA GLN A 742 29.69 19.16 1.89
C GLN A 742 28.74 20.00 1.03
N ALA A 743 28.17 21.07 1.57
CA ALA A 743 27.30 21.98 0.85
C ALA A 743 27.98 22.65 -0.35
N ALA A 744 29.26 23.01 -0.24
CA ALA A 744 30.04 23.59 -1.32
C ALA A 744 30.21 22.62 -2.50
N ILE A 745 30.47 21.33 -2.22
CA ILE A 745 30.57 20.27 -3.25
C ILE A 745 29.20 20.05 -3.90
N GLU A 746 28.16 19.95 -3.11
CA GLU A 746 26.79 19.73 -3.59
C GLU A 746 26.32 20.86 -4.51
N HIS A 747 26.59 22.09 -4.12
CA HIS A 747 26.31 23.26 -4.94
C HIS A 747 27.10 23.24 -6.26
N HIS A 748 28.39 22.91 -6.21
CA HIS A 748 29.23 22.80 -7.41
C HIS A 748 28.74 21.73 -8.39
N LEU A 749 28.26 20.59 -7.89
CA LEU A 749 27.75 19.47 -8.69
C LEU A 749 26.27 19.58 -9.04
N GLY A 750 25.57 20.65 -8.59
CA GLY A 750 24.14 20.86 -8.85
C GLY A 750 23.26 19.78 -8.20
N VAL A 751 23.56 19.40 -6.97
CA VAL A 751 22.78 18.40 -6.22
C VAL A 751 21.51 19.04 -5.69
N HIS A 752 20.34 18.46 -5.99
CA HIS A 752 19.03 18.92 -5.54
C HIS A 752 18.18 17.82 -4.91
N ALA A 753 18.66 16.56 -4.94
CA ALA A 753 17.98 15.39 -4.40
C ALA A 753 19.00 14.33 -3.95
N TRP A 754 18.59 13.43 -3.09
CA TRP A 754 19.40 12.31 -2.62
C TRP A 754 18.66 10.98 -2.83
N PRO A 755 19.37 9.91 -3.29
CA PRO A 755 20.78 9.89 -3.67
C PRO A 755 21.08 10.62 -4.99
N THR A 756 22.27 11.17 -5.14
CA THR A 756 22.77 11.71 -6.42
C THR A 756 24.06 11.00 -6.81
N TYR A 757 24.08 10.44 -8.03
CA TYR A 757 25.21 9.73 -8.58
C TYR A 757 25.90 10.58 -9.66
N LYS A 758 27.23 10.58 -9.64
CA LYS A 758 28.09 11.23 -10.65
C LYS A 758 29.22 10.28 -11.05
N LEU A 759 29.55 10.24 -12.34
CA LEU A 759 30.63 9.41 -12.86
C LEU A 759 31.77 10.31 -13.36
N PHE A 760 32.98 10.04 -12.88
CA PHE A 760 34.21 10.71 -13.36
C PHE A 760 35.05 9.74 -14.18
N ASN A 761 35.70 10.29 -15.22
CA ASN A 761 36.62 9.53 -16.03
C ASN A 761 37.98 9.32 -15.30
N ARG A 762 38.91 8.62 -15.94
CA ARG A 762 40.23 8.29 -15.36
C ARG A 762 41.12 9.53 -15.12
N ASP A 763 40.82 10.65 -15.76
CA ASP A 763 41.52 11.92 -15.55
C ASP A 763 40.91 12.75 -14.41
N GLY A 764 39.79 12.29 -13.85
CA GLY A 764 39.04 12.97 -12.78
C GLY A 764 38.08 14.05 -13.29
N GLU A 765 37.69 13.99 -14.56
CA GLU A 765 36.76 14.91 -15.19
C GLU A 765 35.33 14.34 -15.06
N LEU A 766 34.37 15.19 -14.71
CA LEU A 766 32.96 14.82 -14.66
C LEU A 766 32.43 14.50 -16.05
N LEU A 767 31.83 13.32 -16.19
CA LEU A 767 31.10 12.94 -17.38
C LEU A 767 29.68 13.45 -17.29
N ASP A 768 29.23 14.17 -18.35
CA ASP A 768 27.83 14.67 -18.40
C ASP A 768 26.88 13.53 -18.82
N LEU A 769 26.70 12.57 -17.90
CA LEU A 769 25.94 11.36 -18.11
C LEU A 769 24.97 11.17 -16.94
N LYS A 770 23.76 10.68 -17.25
CA LYS A 770 22.80 10.32 -16.23
C LYS A 770 23.10 8.90 -15.74
N VAL A 771 23.58 8.78 -14.51
CA VAL A 771 23.89 7.50 -13.86
C VAL A 771 22.98 7.28 -12.65
N SER A 772 22.68 6.01 -12.37
CA SER A 772 21.85 5.60 -11.22
C SER A 772 22.29 4.23 -10.74
N ALA A 773 22.43 4.03 -9.44
CA ALA A 773 22.67 2.70 -8.85
C ALA A 773 21.46 1.76 -9.00
N PHE A 774 20.28 2.29 -9.30
CA PHE A 774 19.08 1.49 -9.57
C PHE A 774 19.02 0.95 -11.02
N ASP A 775 19.92 1.40 -11.89
CA ASP A 775 20.06 0.90 -13.27
C ASP A 775 21.48 0.33 -13.49
N LEU A 776 21.75 -0.76 -12.83
CA LEU A 776 23.06 -1.41 -12.81
C LEU A 776 23.50 -1.92 -14.19
N GLU A 777 22.55 -2.43 -15.00
CA GLU A 777 22.84 -2.89 -16.36
C GLU A 777 23.12 -1.72 -17.30
N GLY A 778 22.38 -0.61 -17.17
CA GLY A 778 22.67 0.61 -17.94
C GLY A 778 24.04 1.19 -17.59
N LEU A 779 24.42 1.19 -16.30
CA LEU A 779 25.75 1.64 -15.85
C LEU A 779 26.86 0.72 -16.37
N ALA A 780 26.68 -0.61 -16.32
CA ALA A 780 27.65 -1.56 -16.88
C ALA A 780 27.83 -1.38 -18.38
N GLY A 781 26.73 -1.20 -19.15
CA GLY A 781 26.76 -0.93 -20.58
C GLY A 781 27.46 0.39 -20.93
N LEU A 782 27.29 1.42 -20.12
CA LEU A 782 27.98 2.70 -20.26
C LEU A 782 29.50 2.55 -20.04
N LEU A 783 29.90 1.88 -18.97
CA LEU A 783 31.32 1.63 -18.66
C LEU A 783 32.02 0.79 -19.74
N GLU A 784 31.31 -0.16 -20.35
CA GLU A 784 31.84 -0.92 -21.49
C GLU A 784 32.12 -0.04 -22.70
N GLN A 785 31.32 0.99 -22.96
CA GLN A 785 31.54 1.97 -24.04
C GLN A 785 32.68 2.94 -23.74
N LEU A 786 33.03 3.14 -22.47
CA LEU A 786 34.08 4.07 -22.01
C LEU A 786 35.44 3.39 -21.79
N LYS A 787 35.54 2.06 -21.90
CA LYS A 787 36.77 1.29 -21.84
C LYS A 787 37.70 1.65 -22.99
#